data_659b93e197997f884b23c639bb1a1eb3
#
_entry.id   659b93e197997f884b23c639bb1a1eb3
#
_cell.length_a   1.000
_cell.length_b   1.000
_cell.length_c   1.000
_cell.angle_alpha   90.00
_cell.angle_beta   90.00
_cell.angle_gamma   90.00
#
_symmetry.space_group_name_H-M   'P 1'
#
loop_
_entity.id
_entity.type
_entity.pdbx_description
1 polymer ?
#
loop_
_entity_poly.entity_id
_entity_poly.type
_entity_poly.pdbx_seq_one_letter_code
_entity_poly.pdbx_strand_id
1 'polypeptide(L)'
;MTISLDKFAGCLIFSGLTLLVLPDNWLLSWEMGAYIAFPILLIMLLCYCLKLTSSSTFLAYCLLCLVQLVYVHYPALSLLQQADNIAHLPKTLHTEFTVQEILHQQDFQTLVIVAKLAEHLPEQRIYAQWKAPHKVKIGERYAGDLRLRPLSSRLNMHGFDRQQWYFSKRITAWADVKSAVKIDQVFSWRQNALHHALKQTEPLSQQGLLLALGFGERAWLKNATWQIYQKTNTAHLIAISGLHIGLAMMLGFALARLLQFTFPTHYITPTFPIFCGMMLALLYSQLAGLAIPTLRAIIALALLYTIQYLRLHWTVWQLLLRVVALLIFIDPLMLLSTSFWLSVGAVTCLIVWYQCFPLSLLHWRGKPLTSSPWRKVRYVFGLFHLQLGLLWLFTPIQLFFFNGISLHSFIANLIAVPLYSLILVPLVLFAVLTQGSWNTWWLANDLAEKITALLAPLQDHWLAISLPHSLWITLVLTCLFLGLLYYVYKPQKPLSSTLELAKLSRLKGFHLAAERTLSFPLQKTIYGLGFGLIVFCGTTLAHHYLSRPNWQLDTLDVGQGLATLIVKEGKGVLYDTGASWDSGSMAQLEILPYLQRQGIQLEWLILSHDDNDHSGGARAMLSAYPDIQLTTASQKRYGEKNTAENDRTFCLAGKQWEWQGLRLTVLSPDNIVPRAENPDSCTLLLTDGKHNILLTGDADLSVEYNILPKLDKIHVLQVGHHGSKTSTGEALVRHIQPDIALISSSRWNPWHFPHQTVIDRLMRHHAKLYNTAEDGQIRVLFEENDIKIQTARTEFSPWYRRLIGLKGK
;
A
#
# COMPACT_ATOMS: atom_id res chain seq x y z
N MET A 1 -6.16 40.65 14.03
CA MET A 1 -5.89 39.22 14.36
C MET A 1 -5.19 38.55 13.20
N THR A 2 -3.90 38.28 13.32
CA THR A 2 -3.13 37.63 12.23
C THR A 2 -2.92 36.16 12.58
N ILE A 3 -3.64 35.27 11.91
CA ILE A 3 -3.39 33.82 12.02
C ILE A 3 -2.09 33.54 11.26
N SER A 4 -1.09 32.96 11.93
CA SER A 4 0.16 32.65 11.25
C SER A 4 -0.08 31.53 10.23
N LEU A 5 0.51 31.65 9.05
CA LEU A 5 0.39 30.66 7.97
C LEU A 5 0.83 29.26 8.41
N ASP A 6 1.80 29.16 9.31
CA ASP A 6 2.29 27.88 9.83
C ASP A 6 1.25 27.19 10.74
N LYS A 7 0.51 27.96 11.55
CA LYS A 7 -0.57 27.40 12.37
C LYS A 7 -1.73 26.95 11.49
N PHE A 8 -2.08 27.75 10.48
CA PHE A 8 -3.11 27.36 9.50
C PHE A 8 -2.75 26.05 8.80
N ALA A 9 -1.51 25.94 8.30
CA ALA A 9 -1.01 24.73 7.65
C ALA A 9 -0.98 23.53 8.61
N GLY A 10 -0.55 23.73 9.85
CA GLY A 10 -0.54 22.68 10.88
C GLY A 10 -1.95 22.16 11.22
N CYS A 11 -2.92 23.05 11.40
CA CYS A 11 -4.32 22.67 11.63
C CYS A 11 -4.90 21.89 10.45
N LEU A 12 -4.61 22.30 9.21
CA LEU A 12 -5.10 21.62 8.03
C LEU A 12 -4.52 20.19 7.89
N ILE A 13 -3.23 20.03 8.16
CA ILE A 13 -2.59 18.71 8.18
C ILE A 13 -3.22 17.84 9.28
N PHE A 14 -3.38 18.37 10.48
CA PHE A 14 -4.02 17.63 11.57
C PHE A 14 -5.46 17.21 11.22
N SER A 15 -6.25 18.13 10.66
CA SER A 15 -7.59 17.83 10.15
C SER A 15 -7.56 16.76 9.06
N GLY A 16 -6.54 16.78 8.17
CA GLY A 16 -6.34 15.74 7.16
C GLY A 16 -6.08 14.37 7.76
N LEU A 17 -5.27 14.28 8.81
CA LEU A 17 -4.93 13.01 9.45
C LEU A 17 -6.16 12.28 10.02
N THR A 18 -7.22 13.00 10.38
CA THR A 18 -8.46 12.39 10.84
C THR A 18 -9.12 11.49 9.81
N LEU A 19 -8.97 11.77 8.51
CA LEU A 19 -9.45 10.90 7.43
C LEU A 19 -8.86 9.49 7.43
N LEU A 20 -7.73 9.28 8.07
CA LEU A 20 -7.06 7.98 8.09
C LEU A 20 -7.64 7.03 9.13
N VAL A 21 -8.29 7.57 10.15
CA VAL A 21 -8.64 6.81 11.36
C VAL A 21 -10.13 6.89 11.71
N LEU A 22 -10.85 7.95 11.31
CA LEU A 22 -12.24 8.11 11.71
C LEU A 22 -13.19 7.18 10.95
N PRO A 23 -14.14 6.54 11.64
CA PRO A 23 -15.26 5.87 11.02
C PRO A 23 -16.18 6.86 10.30
N ASP A 24 -17.02 6.36 9.41
CA ASP A 24 -17.95 7.18 8.60
C ASP A 24 -18.91 8.02 9.45
N ASN A 25 -19.41 7.47 10.56
CA ASN A 25 -20.32 8.14 11.48
C ASN A 25 -19.71 9.36 12.20
N TRP A 26 -18.38 9.48 12.19
CA TRP A 26 -17.65 10.56 12.86
C TRP A 26 -17.14 11.61 11.87
N LEU A 27 -17.39 11.42 10.59
CA LEU A 27 -17.07 12.43 9.57
C LEU A 27 -18.07 13.60 9.67
N LEU A 28 -17.54 14.81 9.71
CA LEU A 28 -18.34 16.03 9.83
C LEU A 28 -18.91 16.46 8.48
N SER A 29 -20.24 16.51 8.36
CA SER A 29 -20.93 17.14 7.22
C SER A 29 -20.96 18.65 7.37
N TRP A 30 -21.30 19.38 6.28
CA TRP A 30 -21.51 20.81 6.33
C TRP A 30 -22.60 21.22 7.30
N GLU A 31 -23.68 20.46 7.40
CA GLU A 31 -24.79 20.69 8.32
C GLU A 31 -24.33 20.56 9.78
N MET A 32 -23.67 19.44 10.11
CA MET A 32 -23.10 19.25 11.46
C MET A 32 -22.08 20.33 11.80
N GLY A 33 -21.22 20.69 10.84
CA GLY A 33 -20.25 21.76 11.01
C GLY A 33 -20.93 23.10 11.31
N ALA A 34 -22.01 23.43 10.62
CA ALA A 34 -22.79 24.64 10.85
C ALA A 34 -23.43 24.64 12.25
N TYR A 35 -24.01 23.51 12.68
CA TYR A 35 -24.58 23.38 14.05
C TYR A 35 -23.53 23.59 15.14
N ILE A 36 -22.30 23.11 14.96
CA ILE A 36 -21.19 23.30 15.90
C ILE A 36 -20.61 24.72 15.80
N ALA A 37 -20.53 25.29 14.61
CA ALA A 37 -19.97 26.63 14.38
C ALA A 37 -20.85 27.74 14.99
N PHE A 38 -22.18 27.58 14.96
CA PHE A 38 -23.11 28.59 15.43
C PHE A 38 -22.88 28.98 16.90
N PRO A 39 -22.86 28.04 17.88
CA PRO A 39 -22.58 28.39 19.28
C PRO A 39 -21.19 28.95 19.50
N ILE A 40 -20.17 28.45 18.74
CA ILE A 40 -18.81 29.00 18.83
C ILE A 40 -18.77 30.46 18.39
N LEU A 41 -19.46 30.82 17.32
CA LEU A 41 -19.57 32.18 16.81
C LEU A 41 -20.28 33.09 17.83
N LEU A 42 -21.37 32.61 18.48
CA LEU A 42 -22.10 33.33 19.47
C LEU A 42 -21.25 33.63 20.72
N ILE A 43 -20.53 32.61 21.22
CA ILE A 43 -19.59 32.73 22.33
C ILE A 43 -18.43 33.68 21.95
N MET A 44 -17.92 33.56 20.72
CA MET A 44 -16.86 34.45 20.24
C MET A 44 -17.30 35.91 20.19
N LEU A 45 -18.54 36.17 19.74
CA LEU A 45 -19.15 37.50 19.75
C LEU A 45 -19.31 38.03 21.18
N LEU A 46 -19.77 37.19 22.09
CA LEU A 46 -19.88 37.54 23.51
C LEU A 46 -18.52 37.86 24.14
N CYS A 47 -17.50 37.04 23.90
CA CYS A 47 -16.12 37.29 24.32
C CYS A 47 -15.56 38.59 23.76
N TYR A 48 -15.87 38.92 22.50
CA TYR A 48 -15.48 40.17 21.86
C TYR A 48 -16.15 41.38 22.54
N CYS A 49 -17.47 41.31 22.80
CA CYS A 49 -18.20 42.34 23.51
C CYS A 49 -17.66 42.54 24.93
N LEU A 50 -17.25 41.45 25.60
CA LEU A 50 -16.66 41.50 26.95
C LEU A 50 -15.15 41.86 26.94
N LYS A 51 -14.55 42.17 25.78
CA LYS A 51 -13.13 42.48 25.61
C LYS A 51 -12.17 41.36 26.04
N LEU A 52 -12.64 40.10 26.03
CA LEU A 52 -11.83 38.92 26.35
C LEU A 52 -11.02 38.48 25.11
N THR A 53 -9.97 39.21 24.76
CA THR A 53 -9.21 39.05 23.53
C THR A 53 -8.54 37.68 23.41
N SER A 54 -8.01 37.10 24.48
CA SER A 54 -7.38 35.77 24.50
C SER A 54 -8.39 34.67 24.18
N SER A 55 -9.56 34.69 24.81
CA SER A 55 -10.64 33.74 24.61
C SER A 55 -11.21 33.81 23.19
N SER A 56 -11.41 35.04 22.68
CA SER A 56 -11.84 35.28 21.30
C SER A 56 -10.84 34.74 20.28
N THR A 57 -9.55 34.85 20.55
CA THR A 57 -8.49 34.31 19.70
C THR A 57 -8.50 32.78 19.68
N PHE A 58 -8.64 32.14 20.82
CA PHE A 58 -8.77 30.68 20.94
C PHE A 58 -9.97 30.16 20.18
N LEU A 59 -11.16 30.77 20.38
CA LEU A 59 -12.38 30.38 19.68
C LEU A 59 -12.26 30.53 18.15
N ALA A 60 -11.57 31.58 17.68
CA ALA A 60 -11.32 31.72 16.24
C ALA A 60 -10.41 30.60 15.66
N TYR A 61 -9.43 30.10 16.43
CA TYR A 61 -8.67 28.92 16.02
C TYR A 61 -9.55 27.66 16.04
N CYS A 62 -10.43 27.48 17.04
CA CYS A 62 -11.37 26.36 17.05
C CYS A 62 -12.31 26.39 15.84
N LEU A 63 -12.84 27.56 15.48
CA LEU A 63 -13.68 27.73 14.30
C LEU A 63 -12.89 27.43 13.00
N LEU A 64 -11.65 27.91 12.90
CA LEU A 64 -10.77 27.60 11.77
C LEU A 64 -10.55 26.10 11.63
N CYS A 65 -10.21 25.41 12.73
CA CYS A 65 -10.03 23.95 12.73
C CYS A 65 -11.32 23.23 12.33
N LEU A 66 -12.49 23.69 12.81
CA LEU A 66 -13.80 23.12 12.45
C LEU A 66 -14.07 23.26 10.94
N VAL A 67 -13.86 24.45 10.38
CA VAL A 67 -14.02 24.69 8.93
C VAL A 67 -13.08 23.81 8.13
N GLN A 68 -11.84 23.65 8.56
CA GLN A 68 -10.87 22.77 7.91
C GLN A 68 -11.26 21.29 8.03
N LEU A 69 -11.77 20.84 9.16
CA LEU A 69 -12.29 19.48 9.34
C LEU A 69 -13.45 19.20 8.39
N VAL A 70 -14.45 20.08 8.34
CA VAL A 70 -15.59 19.95 7.42
C VAL A 70 -15.12 19.93 5.96
N TYR A 71 -14.20 20.84 5.61
CA TYR A 71 -13.62 20.90 4.26
C TYR A 71 -12.94 19.59 3.87
N VAL A 72 -12.12 19.04 4.77
CA VAL A 72 -11.36 17.81 4.53
C VAL A 72 -12.27 16.57 4.48
N HIS A 73 -13.31 16.51 5.31
CA HIS A 73 -14.26 15.40 5.36
C HIS A 73 -15.23 15.36 4.18
N TYR A 74 -15.52 16.51 3.58
CA TYR A 74 -16.52 16.63 2.50
C TYR A 74 -16.26 15.71 1.31
N PRO A 75 -15.03 15.59 0.75
CA PRO A 75 -14.76 14.68 -0.36
C PRO A 75 -14.99 13.20 0.00
N ALA A 76 -14.71 12.81 1.25
CA ALA A 76 -14.94 11.44 1.72
C ALA A 76 -16.43 11.12 1.81
N LEU A 77 -17.22 12.02 2.42
CA LEU A 77 -18.68 11.90 2.51
C LEU A 77 -19.33 11.89 1.12
N SER A 78 -18.89 12.79 0.23
CA SER A 78 -19.39 12.85 -1.14
C SER A 78 -19.12 11.55 -1.91
N LEU A 79 -17.91 10.96 -1.77
CA LEU A 79 -17.59 9.68 -2.40
C LEU A 79 -18.41 8.52 -1.85
N LEU A 80 -18.61 8.46 -0.53
CA LEU A 80 -19.46 7.45 0.10
C LEU A 80 -20.89 7.55 -0.42
N GLN A 81 -21.45 8.77 -0.44
CA GLN A 81 -22.80 9.01 -0.94
C GLN A 81 -22.94 8.62 -2.42
N GLN A 82 -21.95 8.97 -3.26
CA GLN A 82 -21.96 8.57 -4.67
C GLN A 82 -21.88 7.05 -4.81
N ALA A 83 -21.03 6.38 -4.06
CA ALA A 83 -20.90 4.93 -4.09
C ALA A 83 -22.18 4.22 -3.59
N ASP A 84 -22.84 4.74 -2.55
CA ASP A 84 -24.13 4.23 -2.08
C ASP A 84 -25.25 4.45 -3.12
N ASN A 85 -25.32 5.62 -3.74
CA ASN A 85 -26.30 5.90 -4.82
C ASN A 85 -26.14 4.93 -5.99
N ILE A 86 -24.88 4.62 -6.39
CA ILE A 86 -24.62 3.65 -7.46
C ILE A 86 -25.07 2.24 -7.06
N ALA A 87 -24.98 1.89 -5.79
CA ALA A 87 -25.42 0.59 -5.30
C ALA A 87 -26.93 0.34 -5.48
N HIS A 88 -27.72 1.41 -5.61
CA HIS A 88 -29.17 1.35 -5.86
C HIS A 88 -29.55 1.37 -7.35
N LEU A 89 -28.58 1.56 -8.25
CA LEU A 89 -28.83 1.52 -9.70
C LEU A 89 -29.10 0.08 -10.19
N PRO A 90 -29.72 -0.07 -11.37
CA PRO A 90 -29.86 -1.38 -12.01
C PRO A 90 -28.51 -2.08 -12.17
N LYS A 91 -28.50 -3.40 -11.93
CA LYS A 91 -27.26 -4.21 -12.03
C LYS A 91 -26.62 -4.15 -13.42
N THR A 92 -27.39 -3.98 -14.48
CA THR A 92 -26.89 -3.79 -15.84
C THR A 92 -27.45 -2.50 -16.39
N LEU A 93 -26.55 -1.66 -16.89
CA LEU A 93 -26.86 -0.34 -17.41
C LEU A 93 -26.19 -0.15 -18.77
N HIS A 94 -26.97 0.28 -19.77
CA HIS A 94 -26.41 0.72 -21.04
C HIS A 94 -26.01 2.19 -20.95
N THR A 95 -24.72 2.48 -21.15
CA THR A 95 -24.22 3.85 -21.05
C THR A 95 -22.98 4.05 -21.91
N GLU A 96 -22.69 5.33 -22.18
CA GLU A 96 -21.42 5.73 -22.79
C GLU A 96 -20.35 5.86 -21.71
N PHE A 97 -19.14 5.40 -22.03
CA PHE A 97 -17.98 5.54 -21.15
C PHE A 97 -16.72 5.84 -21.93
N THR A 98 -15.79 6.52 -21.25
CA THR A 98 -14.47 6.86 -21.79
C THR A 98 -13.39 6.13 -21.00
N VAL A 99 -12.43 5.54 -21.68
CA VAL A 99 -11.28 4.88 -21.04
C VAL A 99 -10.28 5.93 -20.60
N GLN A 100 -10.10 6.06 -19.28
CA GLN A 100 -9.22 7.05 -18.69
C GLN A 100 -7.83 6.51 -18.37
N GLU A 101 -7.75 5.26 -17.86
CA GLU A 101 -6.49 4.63 -17.46
C GLU A 101 -6.56 3.12 -17.77
N ILE A 102 -5.47 2.53 -18.20
CA ILE A 102 -5.29 1.09 -18.33
C ILE A 102 -4.39 0.65 -17.18
N LEU A 103 -4.90 -0.22 -16.31
CA LEU A 103 -4.16 -0.72 -15.16
C LEU A 103 -3.41 -2.00 -15.49
N HIS A 104 -4.02 -2.86 -16.30
CA HIS A 104 -3.45 -4.14 -16.68
C HIS A 104 -3.96 -4.58 -18.06
N GLN A 105 -3.08 -5.12 -18.87
CA GLN A 105 -3.38 -5.51 -20.25
C GLN A 105 -2.92 -6.95 -20.52
N GLN A 106 -3.65 -7.91 -19.98
CA GLN A 106 -3.50 -9.34 -20.26
C GLN A 106 -4.83 -9.89 -20.81
N ASP A 107 -5.16 -11.15 -20.54
CA ASP A 107 -6.39 -11.80 -21.01
C ASP A 107 -7.66 -11.02 -20.67
N PHE A 108 -7.68 -10.42 -19.48
CA PHE A 108 -8.66 -9.41 -19.07
C PHE A 108 -7.99 -8.04 -19.01
N GLN A 109 -8.53 -7.08 -19.72
CA GLN A 109 -8.09 -5.70 -19.57
C GLN A 109 -8.74 -5.10 -18.33
N THR A 110 -7.91 -4.61 -17.43
CA THR A 110 -8.36 -3.87 -16.25
C THR A 110 -8.20 -2.39 -16.50
N LEU A 111 -9.30 -1.66 -16.44
CA LEU A 111 -9.43 -0.26 -16.87
C LEU A 111 -9.99 0.60 -15.74
N VAL A 112 -9.66 1.88 -15.76
CA VAL A 112 -10.46 2.91 -15.11
C VAL A 112 -11.22 3.65 -16.20
N ILE A 113 -12.54 3.56 -16.17
CA ILE A 113 -13.42 4.24 -17.10
C ILE A 113 -14.17 5.38 -16.41
N VAL A 114 -14.59 6.35 -17.17
CA VAL A 114 -15.45 7.45 -16.71
C VAL A 114 -16.77 7.35 -17.46
N ALA A 115 -17.86 7.30 -16.71
CA ALA A 115 -19.21 7.19 -17.26
C ALA A 115 -20.21 8.01 -16.45
N LYS A 116 -21.23 8.54 -17.11
CA LYS A 116 -22.39 9.15 -16.46
C LYS A 116 -23.48 8.09 -16.30
N LEU A 117 -23.60 7.56 -15.08
CA LEU A 117 -24.49 6.43 -14.78
C LEU A 117 -25.97 6.82 -14.65
N ALA A 118 -26.25 8.07 -14.25
CA ALA A 118 -27.59 8.61 -14.14
C ALA A 118 -27.55 10.14 -14.31
N GLU A 119 -28.68 10.76 -14.67
CA GLU A 119 -28.74 12.22 -14.91
C GLU A 119 -28.39 13.04 -13.66
N HIS A 120 -28.81 12.57 -12.49
CA HIS A 120 -28.60 13.23 -11.20
C HIS A 120 -27.24 12.97 -10.59
N LEU A 121 -26.41 12.07 -11.15
CA LEU A 121 -25.06 11.78 -10.67
C LEU A 121 -24.02 12.48 -11.55
N PRO A 122 -22.94 12.99 -10.96
CA PRO A 122 -21.79 13.45 -11.72
C PRO A 122 -21.14 12.28 -12.48
N GLU A 123 -20.24 12.57 -13.36
CA GLU A 123 -19.41 11.54 -13.99
C GLU A 123 -18.66 10.73 -12.94
N GLN A 124 -18.75 9.40 -13.06
CA GLN A 124 -18.20 8.45 -12.10
C GLN A 124 -16.96 7.77 -12.65
N ARG A 125 -15.96 7.62 -11.81
CA ARG A 125 -14.79 6.78 -12.09
C ARG A 125 -15.08 5.36 -11.64
N ILE A 126 -14.98 4.41 -12.56
CA ILE A 126 -15.37 3.02 -12.36
C ILE A 126 -14.18 2.13 -12.66
N TYR A 127 -13.89 1.20 -11.74
CA TYR A 127 -12.93 0.13 -11.98
C TYR A 127 -13.63 -0.93 -12.85
N ALA A 128 -13.18 -1.10 -14.09
CA ALA A 128 -13.81 -1.97 -15.06
C ALA A 128 -12.91 -3.14 -15.45
N GLN A 129 -13.51 -4.32 -15.56
CA GLN A 129 -12.91 -5.48 -16.20
C GLN A 129 -13.59 -5.74 -17.53
N TRP A 130 -12.79 -5.95 -18.57
CA TRP A 130 -13.29 -6.15 -19.91
C TRP A 130 -12.46 -7.21 -20.64
N LYS A 131 -13.13 -8.26 -21.12
CA LYS A 131 -12.57 -9.19 -22.10
C LYS A 131 -12.88 -8.62 -23.50
N ALA A 132 -12.18 -7.54 -23.85
CA ALA A 132 -12.39 -6.87 -25.12
C ALA A 132 -11.84 -7.74 -26.27
N PRO A 133 -12.51 -7.72 -27.44
CA PRO A 133 -12.05 -8.44 -28.64
C PRO A 133 -10.79 -7.81 -29.24
N HIS A 134 -10.40 -6.62 -28.81
CA HIS A 134 -9.24 -5.88 -29.26
C HIS A 134 -8.55 -5.15 -28.12
N LYS A 135 -7.32 -4.71 -28.33
CA LYS A 135 -6.59 -3.89 -27.36
C LYS A 135 -7.21 -2.48 -27.28
N VAL A 136 -7.80 -2.18 -26.12
CA VAL A 136 -8.41 -0.87 -25.84
C VAL A 136 -7.33 0.19 -25.65
N LYS A 137 -7.60 1.43 -26.08
CA LYS A 137 -6.69 2.56 -25.93
C LYS A 137 -7.26 3.61 -24.99
N ILE A 138 -6.36 4.30 -24.28
CA ILE A 138 -6.73 5.44 -23.42
C ILE A 138 -7.32 6.56 -24.32
N GLY A 139 -8.46 7.11 -23.91
CA GLY A 139 -9.18 8.17 -24.64
C GLY A 139 -10.23 7.69 -25.62
N GLU A 140 -10.38 6.38 -25.84
CA GLU A 140 -11.48 5.83 -26.63
C GLU A 140 -12.80 5.89 -25.87
N ARG A 141 -13.87 6.22 -26.60
CA ARG A 141 -15.25 6.25 -26.10
C ARG A 141 -16.03 5.07 -26.67
N TYR A 142 -16.81 4.47 -25.81
CA TYR A 142 -17.63 3.30 -26.12
C TYR A 142 -19.06 3.50 -25.60
N ALA A 143 -20.05 2.93 -26.30
CA ALA A 143 -21.38 2.70 -25.76
C ALA A 143 -21.53 1.20 -25.50
N GLY A 144 -22.05 0.84 -24.35
CA GLY A 144 -22.15 -0.56 -24.02
C GLY A 144 -22.82 -0.88 -22.69
N ASP A 145 -22.94 -2.16 -22.42
CA ASP A 145 -23.59 -2.69 -21.25
C ASP A 145 -22.58 -2.93 -20.13
N LEU A 146 -22.73 -2.16 -19.06
CA LEU A 146 -21.93 -2.27 -17.84
C LEU A 146 -22.74 -3.05 -16.79
N ARG A 147 -22.21 -4.18 -16.32
CA ARG A 147 -22.72 -4.86 -15.13
C ARG A 147 -22.06 -4.26 -13.90
N LEU A 148 -22.78 -3.37 -13.25
CA LEU A 148 -22.30 -2.64 -12.07
C LEU A 148 -22.31 -3.51 -10.82
N ARG A 149 -21.33 -3.28 -9.95
CA ARG A 149 -21.29 -3.81 -8.59
C ARG A 149 -20.83 -2.70 -7.65
N PRO A 150 -21.38 -2.58 -6.44
CA PRO A 150 -20.83 -1.70 -5.42
C PRO A 150 -19.39 -2.05 -5.11
N LEU A 151 -18.60 -1.05 -4.69
CA LEU A 151 -17.23 -1.30 -4.25
C LEU A 151 -17.23 -2.27 -3.08
N SER A 152 -16.40 -3.26 -3.19
CA SER A 152 -16.13 -4.23 -2.15
C SER A 152 -14.72 -4.74 -2.35
N SER A 153 -13.98 -4.89 -1.27
CA SER A 153 -12.66 -5.48 -1.30
C SER A 153 -12.50 -6.51 -0.20
N ARG A 154 -11.65 -7.48 -0.44
CA ARG A 154 -11.15 -8.36 0.61
C ARG A 154 -10.36 -7.53 1.61
N LEU A 155 -10.43 -7.93 2.88
CA LEU A 155 -9.69 -7.27 3.94
C LEU A 155 -9.09 -8.30 4.90
N ASN A 156 -7.79 -8.49 4.82
CA ASN A 156 -7.02 -9.27 5.78
C ASN A 156 -6.24 -8.35 6.71
N MET A 157 -6.09 -8.75 7.98
CA MET A 157 -5.35 -7.98 8.99
C MET A 157 -3.93 -7.73 8.50
N HIS A 158 -3.54 -6.45 8.46
CA HIS A 158 -2.26 -6.02 7.92
C HIS A 158 -2.03 -6.29 6.42
N GLY A 159 -3.04 -6.74 5.68
CA GLY A 159 -3.02 -6.91 4.23
C GLY A 159 -3.13 -5.58 3.47
N PHE A 160 -3.09 -5.66 2.14
CA PHE A 160 -3.31 -4.51 1.26
C PHE A 160 -4.79 -4.12 1.24
N ASP A 161 -5.10 -2.90 1.67
CA ASP A 161 -6.46 -2.36 1.65
C ASP A 161 -6.79 -1.83 0.24
N ARG A 162 -7.44 -2.67 -0.55
CA ARG A 162 -7.83 -2.32 -1.92
C ARG A 162 -8.93 -1.26 -1.95
N GLN A 163 -9.82 -1.20 -0.97
CA GLN A 163 -10.89 -0.20 -0.92
C GLN A 163 -10.32 1.19 -0.64
N GLN A 164 -9.34 1.29 0.27
CA GLN A 164 -8.57 2.52 0.47
C GLN A 164 -7.93 2.99 -0.84
N TRP A 165 -7.35 2.07 -1.61
CA TRP A 165 -6.75 2.37 -2.90
C TRP A 165 -7.78 2.85 -3.91
N TYR A 166 -8.97 2.23 -4.00
CA TYR A 166 -10.06 2.70 -4.85
C TYR A 166 -10.46 4.14 -4.53
N PHE A 167 -10.70 4.44 -3.26
CA PHE A 167 -11.06 5.80 -2.85
C PHE A 167 -9.93 6.82 -3.06
N SER A 168 -8.66 6.42 -2.90
CA SER A 168 -7.53 7.29 -3.24
C SER A 168 -7.48 7.70 -4.72
N LYS A 169 -8.08 6.88 -5.60
CA LYS A 169 -8.27 7.15 -7.04
C LYS A 169 -9.66 7.70 -7.38
N ARG A 170 -10.50 7.99 -6.37
CA ARG A 170 -11.89 8.42 -6.53
C ARG A 170 -12.75 7.45 -7.34
N ILE A 171 -12.47 6.17 -7.26
CA ILE A 171 -13.26 5.11 -7.88
C ILE A 171 -14.44 4.83 -6.97
N THR A 172 -15.68 4.85 -7.52
CA THR A 172 -16.94 4.74 -6.77
C THR A 172 -17.69 3.44 -7.05
N ALA A 173 -17.34 2.74 -8.11
CA ALA A 173 -17.97 1.48 -8.48
C ALA A 173 -17.01 0.52 -9.16
N TRP A 174 -17.44 -0.73 -9.25
CA TRP A 174 -16.81 -1.79 -10.02
C TRP A 174 -17.75 -2.25 -11.14
N ALA A 175 -17.23 -2.57 -12.33
CA ALA A 175 -18.03 -3.01 -13.44
C ALA A 175 -17.40 -4.13 -14.26
N ASP A 176 -18.24 -5.05 -14.77
CA ASP A 176 -17.90 -5.93 -15.89
C ASP A 176 -18.45 -5.32 -17.16
N VAL A 177 -17.63 -5.07 -18.16
CA VAL A 177 -18.11 -4.68 -19.50
C VAL A 177 -18.53 -5.94 -20.25
N LYS A 178 -19.83 -6.04 -20.57
CA LYS A 178 -20.40 -7.23 -21.24
C LYS A 178 -20.32 -7.11 -22.76
N SER A 179 -20.73 -5.97 -23.27
CA SER A 179 -20.68 -5.63 -24.69
C SER A 179 -20.42 -4.14 -24.83
N ALA A 180 -19.60 -3.74 -25.76
CA ALA A 180 -19.40 -2.33 -26.05
C ALA A 180 -19.00 -2.13 -27.51
N VAL A 181 -19.53 -1.07 -28.10
CA VAL A 181 -19.23 -0.62 -29.45
C VAL A 181 -18.49 0.70 -29.36
N LYS A 182 -17.41 0.82 -30.10
CA LYS A 182 -16.66 2.07 -30.17
C LYS A 182 -17.47 3.13 -30.89
N ILE A 183 -17.65 4.29 -30.24
CA ILE A 183 -18.38 5.44 -30.83
C ILE A 183 -17.38 6.37 -31.47
N ASP A 184 -16.38 6.82 -30.71
CA ASP A 184 -15.48 7.87 -31.11
C ASP A 184 -14.13 7.78 -30.39
N GLN A 185 -13.20 8.61 -30.79
CA GLN A 185 -11.91 8.76 -30.11
C GLN A 185 -11.53 10.24 -30.05
N VAL A 186 -11.58 10.79 -28.86
CA VAL A 186 -11.10 12.16 -28.63
C VAL A 186 -9.78 12.06 -27.89
N PHE A 187 -8.68 12.22 -28.61
CA PHE A 187 -7.36 12.18 -27.99
C PHE A 187 -6.88 13.57 -27.63
N SER A 188 -6.54 13.76 -26.38
CA SER A 188 -5.74 14.90 -25.96
C SER A 188 -4.32 14.84 -26.58
N TRP A 189 -3.63 15.96 -26.60
CA TRP A 189 -2.24 16.01 -27.09
C TRP A 189 -1.33 14.97 -26.38
N ARG A 190 -1.52 14.74 -25.07
CA ARG A 190 -0.82 13.71 -24.28
C ARG A 190 -1.13 12.31 -24.81
N GLN A 191 -2.39 12.02 -25.07
CA GLN A 191 -2.82 10.71 -25.56
C GLN A 191 -2.29 10.46 -26.97
N ASN A 192 -2.28 11.48 -27.85
CA ASN A 192 -1.69 11.38 -29.18
C ASN A 192 -0.18 11.08 -29.08
N ALA A 193 0.55 11.79 -28.22
CA ALA A 193 1.97 11.54 -27.99
C ALA A 193 2.22 10.13 -27.44
N LEU A 194 1.39 9.67 -26.50
CA LEU A 194 1.45 8.31 -25.96
C LEU A 194 1.18 7.24 -27.03
N HIS A 195 0.16 7.43 -27.88
CA HIS A 195 -0.16 6.48 -28.95
C HIS A 195 0.96 6.38 -29.98
N HIS A 196 1.58 7.53 -30.28
CA HIS A 196 2.73 7.56 -31.18
C HIS A 196 3.93 6.81 -30.57
N ALA A 197 4.24 7.07 -29.31
CA ALA A 197 5.29 6.38 -28.57
C ALA A 197 5.01 4.87 -28.45
N LEU A 198 3.76 4.46 -28.14
CA LEU A 198 3.36 3.05 -28.10
C LEU A 198 3.67 2.32 -29.39
N LYS A 199 3.33 2.92 -30.54
CA LYS A 199 3.60 2.32 -31.86
C LYS A 199 5.10 2.20 -32.13
N GLN A 200 5.89 3.23 -31.80
CA GLN A 200 7.33 3.22 -32.02
C GLN A 200 8.10 2.28 -31.10
N THR A 201 7.60 2.08 -29.87
CA THR A 201 8.27 1.24 -28.87
C THR A 201 7.74 -0.20 -28.83
N GLU A 202 6.73 -0.55 -29.63
CA GLU A 202 6.15 -1.91 -29.67
C GLU A 202 7.18 -3.02 -29.88
N PRO A 203 8.19 -2.90 -30.78
CA PRO A 203 9.21 -3.93 -30.97
C PRO A 203 10.27 -3.97 -29.87
N LEU A 204 10.25 -3.03 -28.90
CA LEU A 204 11.31 -2.91 -27.90
C LEU A 204 11.03 -3.78 -26.66
N SER A 205 12.05 -4.43 -26.13
CA SER A 205 11.95 -5.34 -24.98
C SER A 205 11.55 -4.63 -23.68
N GLN A 206 12.00 -3.36 -23.49
CA GLN A 206 11.76 -2.52 -22.32
C GLN A 206 10.66 -1.46 -22.57
N GLN A 207 9.77 -1.69 -23.51
CA GLN A 207 8.66 -0.78 -23.83
C GLN A 207 7.97 -0.23 -22.59
N GLY A 208 7.54 -1.14 -21.68
CA GLY A 208 6.82 -0.73 -20.47
C GLY A 208 7.62 0.21 -19.55
N LEU A 209 8.93 0.03 -19.47
CA LEU A 209 9.83 0.88 -18.70
C LEU A 209 9.95 2.28 -19.33
N LEU A 210 10.12 2.33 -20.64
CA LEU A 210 10.22 3.60 -21.38
C LEU A 210 8.92 4.42 -21.29
N LEU A 211 7.77 3.75 -21.44
CA LEU A 211 6.46 4.40 -21.30
C LEU A 211 6.18 4.87 -19.87
N ALA A 212 6.61 4.09 -18.87
CA ALA A 212 6.51 4.49 -17.48
C ALA A 212 7.32 5.76 -17.18
N LEU A 213 8.51 5.91 -17.76
CA LEU A 213 9.36 7.09 -17.60
C LEU A 213 8.90 8.28 -18.43
N GLY A 214 8.38 8.05 -19.65
CA GLY A 214 7.94 9.14 -20.54
C GLY A 214 6.56 9.70 -20.17
N PHE A 215 5.63 8.81 -19.82
CA PHE A 215 4.21 9.14 -19.68
C PHE A 215 3.60 8.75 -18.34
N GLY A 216 4.33 8.06 -17.45
CA GLY A 216 3.80 7.52 -16.21
C GLY A 216 2.96 6.24 -16.37
N GLU A 217 2.87 5.68 -17.58
CA GLU A 217 2.04 4.53 -17.89
C GLU A 217 2.77 3.20 -17.62
N ARG A 218 2.22 2.38 -16.73
CA ARG A 218 2.85 1.13 -16.27
C ARG A 218 2.15 -0.13 -16.75
N ALA A 219 1.04 -0.02 -17.46
CA ALA A 219 0.24 -1.15 -17.93
C ALA A 219 1.03 -2.14 -18.82
N TRP A 220 2.07 -1.66 -19.47
CA TRP A 220 2.94 -2.45 -20.37
C TRP A 220 4.20 -2.98 -19.67
N LEU A 221 4.38 -2.69 -18.38
CA LEU A 221 5.56 -3.16 -17.63
C LEU A 221 5.44 -4.66 -17.37
N LYS A 222 6.46 -5.42 -17.80
CA LYS A 222 6.51 -6.86 -17.58
C LYS A 222 6.69 -7.19 -16.10
N ASN A 223 6.00 -8.21 -15.60
CA ASN A 223 6.11 -8.65 -14.21
C ASN A 223 7.54 -8.99 -13.80
N ALA A 224 8.31 -9.66 -14.67
CA ALA A 224 9.71 -9.98 -14.40
C ALA A 224 10.56 -8.71 -14.19
N THR A 225 10.41 -7.70 -15.05
CA THR A 225 11.09 -6.41 -14.90
C THR A 225 10.66 -5.73 -13.60
N TRP A 226 9.36 -5.68 -13.31
CA TRP A 226 8.85 -5.10 -12.06
C TRP A 226 9.45 -5.76 -10.82
N GLN A 227 9.54 -7.10 -10.79
CA GLN A 227 10.12 -7.86 -9.68
C GLN A 227 11.60 -7.52 -9.44
N ILE A 228 12.42 -7.40 -10.51
CA ILE A 228 13.82 -6.97 -10.37
C ILE A 228 13.90 -5.63 -9.65
N TYR A 229 13.14 -4.63 -10.10
CA TYR A 229 13.18 -3.28 -9.52
C TYR A 229 12.61 -3.25 -8.10
N GLN A 230 11.59 -4.04 -7.81
CA GLN A 230 11.01 -4.14 -6.47
C GLN A 230 11.99 -4.79 -5.50
N LYS A 231 12.57 -5.95 -5.87
CA LYS A 231 13.48 -6.70 -5.01
C LYS A 231 14.84 -6.01 -4.80
N THR A 232 15.26 -5.16 -5.73
CA THR A 232 16.47 -4.33 -5.59
C THR A 232 16.20 -2.98 -4.91
N ASN A 233 14.94 -2.72 -4.53
CA ASN A 233 14.50 -1.44 -3.93
C ASN A 233 14.73 -0.22 -4.83
N THR A 234 14.70 -0.42 -6.15
CA THR A 234 14.83 0.64 -7.17
C THR A 234 13.53 0.94 -7.90
N ALA A 235 12.40 0.33 -7.50
CA ALA A 235 11.08 0.52 -8.10
C ALA A 235 10.61 2.00 -8.13
N HIS A 236 11.11 2.82 -7.21
CA HIS A 236 10.83 4.26 -7.19
C HIS A 236 11.41 5.01 -8.39
N LEU A 237 12.41 4.43 -9.09
CA LEU A 237 12.99 5.02 -10.31
C LEU A 237 12.08 4.83 -11.54
N ILE A 238 11.25 3.78 -11.58
CA ILE A 238 10.26 3.56 -12.63
C ILE A 238 9.12 4.59 -12.53
N ALA A 239 8.81 5.03 -11.31
CA ALA A 239 7.85 6.10 -11.09
C ALA A 239 8.47 7.45 -11.43
N ILE A 240 7.76 8.30 -12.17
CA ILE A 240 8.19 9.69 -12.35
C ILE A 240 8.21 10.37 -10.98
N SER A 241 9.40 10.71 -10.52
CA SER A 241 9.65 11.24 -9.18
C SER A 241 9.89 12.75 -9.19
N GLY A 242 9.91 13.37 -8.00
CA GLY A 242 10.29 14.77 -7.85
C GLY A 242 11.70 15.08 -8.38
N LEU A 243 12.62 14.10 -8.31
CA LEU A 243 13.96 14.23 -8.88
C LEU A 243 13.90 14.37 -10.40
N HIS A 244 13.06 13.58 -11.08
CA HIS A 244 12.90 13.67 -12.55
C HIS A 244 12.31 15.02 -12.98
N ILE A 245 11.35 15.56 -12.22
CA ILE A 245 10.79 16.89 -12.47
C ILE A 245 11.85 17.99 -12.24
N GLY A 246 12.64 17.88 -11.18
CA GLY A 246 13.77 18.77 -10.90
C GLY A 246 14.83 18.74 -12.01
N LEU A 247 15.12 17.55 -12.56
CA LEU A 247 16.02 17.39 -13.70
C LEU A 247 15.47 18.04 -14.98
N ALA A 248 14.17 17.86 -15.25
CA ALA A 248 13.51 18.54 -16.38
C ALA A 248 13.62 20.07 -16.24
N MET A 249 13.39 20.59 -15.01
CA MET A 249 13.61 22.01 -14.74
C MET A 249 15.05 22.44 -14.99
N MET A 250 16.04 21.67 -14.50
CA MET A 250 17.46 21.96 -14.72
C MET A 250 17.85 21.92 -16.20
N LEU A 251 17.30 20.96 -16.95
CA LEU A 251 17.53 20.86 -18.39
C LEU A 251 16.97 22.07 -19.14
N GLY A 252 15.71 22.46 -18.87
CA GLY A 252 15.09 23.64 -19.46
C GLY A 252 15.85 24.94 -19.10
N PHE A 253 16.30 25.05 -17.85
CA PHE A 253 17.16 26.14 -17.39
C PHE A 253 18.47 26.17 -18.15
N ALA A 254 19.18 25.05 -18.29
CA ALA A 254 20.45 24.97 -18.99
C ALA A 254 20.33 25.32 -20.47
N LEU A 255 19.29 24.80 -21.15
CA LEU A 255 19.00 25.12 -22.55
C LEU A 255 18.73 26.63 -22.76
N ALA A 256 17.90 27.22 -21.88
CA ALA A 256 17.63 28.65 -21.94
C ALA A 256 18.88 29.50 -21.65
N ARG A 257 19.76 29.06 -20.75
CA ARG A 257 21.07 29.72 -20.52
C ARG A 257 21.96 29.63 -21.75
N LEU A 258 22.00 28.50 -22.42
CA LEU A 258 22.74 28.35 -23.69
C LEU A 258 22.18 29.27 -24.76
N LEU A 259 20.85 29.38 -24.90
CA LEU A 259 20.22 30.30 -25.83
C LEU A 259 20.55 31.74 -25.51
N GLN A 260 20.66 32.12 -24.24
CA GLN A 260 21.03 33.50 -23.86
C GLN A 260 22.44 33.90 -24.30
N PHE A 261 23.35 32.99 -24.65
CA PHE A 261 24.66 33.35 -25.23
C PHE A 261 24.52 33.95 -26.63
N THR A 262 23.40 33.72 -27.29
CA THR A 262 23.11 34.32 -28.63
C THR A 262 22.35 35.63 -28.54
N PHE A 263 21.91 36.03 -27.32
CA PHE A 263 21.12 37.24 -27.10
C PHE A 263 22.03 38.47 -26.82
N PRO A 264 21.65 39.65 -27.25
CA PRO A 264 22.27 40.90 -26.78
C PRO A 264 22.22 40.98 -25.24
N THR A 265 23.26 41.61 -24.66
CA THR A 265 23.45 41.59 -23.18
C THR A 265 22.27 42.19 -22.40
N HIS A 266 21.55 43.16 -22.99
CA HIS A 266 20.39 43.77 -22.32
C HIS A 266 19.16 42.87 -22.20
N TYR A 267 19.10 41.76 -22.97
CA TYR A 267 18.04 40.73 -22.85
C TYR A 267 18.44 39.57 -21.94
N ILE A 268 19.67 39.53 -21.41
CA ILE A 268 20.12 38.50 -20.51
C ILE A 268 19.54 38.77 -19.12
N THR A 269 18.47 38.03 -18.79
CA THR A 269 17.81 38.10 -17.49
C THR A 269 17.93 36.79 -16.74
N PRO A 270 18.05 36.80 -15.40
CA PRO A 270 18.07 35.57 -14.61
C PRO A 270 16.70 34.85 -14.57
N THR A 271 15.62 35.57 -14.85
CA THR A 271 14.25 35.04 -14.79
C THR A 271 13.89 34.16 -16.00
N PHE A 272 14.42 34.47 -17.19
CA PHE A 272 14.12 33.73 -18.41
C PHE A 272 14.51 32.24 -18.32
N PRO A 273 15.74 31.84 -17.89
CA PRO A 273 16.08 30.43 -17.72
C PRO A 273 15.24 29.73 -16.69
N ILE A 274 14.88 30.40 -15.59
CA ILE A 274 14.01 29.82 -14.54
C ILE A 274 12.61 29.55 -15.12
N PHE A 275 12.05 30.52 -15.86
CA PHE A 275 10.76 30.37 -16.52
C PHE A 275 10.76 29.20 -17.51
N CYS A 276 11.76 29.08 -18.38
CA CYS A 276 11.89 27.97 -19.32
C CYS A 276 12.04 26.63 -18.61
N GLY A 277 12.81 26.58 -17.49
CA GLY A 277 12.93 25.43 -16.66
C GLY A 277 11.59 24.99 -16.04
N MET A 278 10.83 25.93 -15.50
CA MET A 278 9.50 25.68 -14.93
C MET A 278 8.52 25.19 -16.01
N MET A 279 8.55 25.77 -17.20
CA MET A 279 7.71 25.34 -18.33
C MET A 279 8.02 23.90 -18.76
N LEU A 280 9.30 23.52 -18.84
CA LEU A 280 9.68 22.15 -19.20
C LEU A 280 9.29 21.15 -18.08
N ALA A 281 9.46 21.54 -16.82
CA ALA A 281 9.02 20.74 -15.68
C ALA A 281 7.49 20.54 -15.68
N LEU A 282 6.72 21.59 -15.97
CA LEU A 282 5.27 21.54 -16.10
C LEU A 282 4.83 20.66 -17.26
N LEU A 283 5.46 20.80 -18.42
CA LEU A 283 5.20 19.96 -19.59
C LEU A 283 5.44 18.48 -19.29
N TYR A 284 6.56 18.15 -18.65
CA TYR A 284 6.83 16.78 -18.25
C TYR A 284 5.84 16.26 -17.20
N SER A 285 5.42 17.09 -16.25
CA SER A 285 4.40 16.72 -15.27
C SER A 285 3.04 16.45 -15.92
N GLN A 286 2.66 17.20 -16.95
CA GLN A 286 1.45 16.94 -17.74
C GLN A 286 1.57 15.66 -18.58
N LEU A 287 2.72 15.39 -19.19
CA LEU A 287 2.99 14.11 -19.86
C LEU A 287 2.87 12.94 -18.88
N ALA A 288 3.34 13.11 -17.65
CA ALA A 288 3.21 12.15 -16.56
C ALA A 288 1.78 11.98 -16.00
N GLY A 289 0.80 12.70 -16.55
CA GLY A 289 -0.59 12.64 -16.10
C GLY A 289 -0.85 13.29 -14.74
N LEU A 290 -0.02 14.27 -14.32
CA LEU A 290 -0.12 14.98 -13.04
C LEU A 290 -0.21 14.06 -11.82
N ALA A 291 0.54 12.95 -11.85
CA ALA A 291 0.59 12.02 -10.72
C ALA A 291 1.01 12.75 -9.42
N ILE A 292 0.59 12.23 -8.26
CA ILE A 292 0.84 12.85 -6.94
C ILE A 292 2.32 13.25 -6.74
N PRO A 293 3.33 12.42 -7.08
CA PRO A 293 4.74 12.80 -6.92
C PRO A 293 5.14 14.00 -7.79
N THR A 294 4.62 14.07 -9.02
CA THR A 294 4.94 15.15 -9.96
C THR A 294 4.25 16.46 -9.58
N LEU A 295 2.97 16.41 -9.19
CA LEU A 295 2.21 17.56 -8.71
C LEU A 295 2.90 18.21 -7.49
N ARG A 296 3.35 17.40 -6.56
CA ARG A 296 4.09 17.84 -5.37
C ARG A 296 5.40 18.54 -5.73
N ALA A 297 6.15 17.98 -6.68
CA ALA A 297 7.39 18.58 -7.13
C ALA A 297 7.16 19.95 -7.80
N ILE A 298 6.14 20.06 -8.64
CA ILE A 298 5.76 21.34 -9.29
C ILE A 298 5.36 22.39 -8.25
N ILE A 299 4.53 22.01 -7.27
CA ILE A 299 4.12 22.92 -6.19
C ILE A 299 5.34 23.37 -5.38
N ALA A 300 6.24 22.45 -5.01
CA ALA A 300 7.45 22.80 -4.29
C ALA A 300 8.35 23.76 -5.08
N LEU A 301 8.55 23.50 -6.38
CA LEU A 301 9.33 24.36 -7.27
C LEU A 301 8.66 25.73 -7.44
N ALA A 302 7.36 25.79 -7.63
CA ALA A 302 6.61 27.04 -7.76
C ALA A 302 6.70 27.88 -6.46
N LEU A 303 6.57 27.25 -5.30
CA LEU A 303 6.74 27.93 -4.01
C LEU A 303 8.18 28.41 -3.81
N LEU A 304 9.19 27.59 -4.15
CA LEU A 304 10.59 28.01 -4.09
C LEU A 304 10.86 29.22 -4.98
N TYR A 305 10.33 29.21 -6.20
CA TYR A 305 10.45 30.36 -7.09
C TYR A 305 9.77 31.61 -6.53
N THR A 306 8.54 31.44 -6.00
CA THR A 306 7.78 32.53 -5.37
C THR A 306 8.54 33.13 -4.17
N ILE A 307 9.12 32.28 -3.32
CA ILE A 307 9.93 32.70 -2.17
C ILE A 307 11.13 33.54 -2.64
N GLN A 308 11.85 33.06 -3.66
CA GLN A 308 13.02 33.78 -4.21
C GLN A 308 12.62 35.10 -4.86
N TYR A 309 11.53 35.11 -5.64
CA TYR A 309 11.03 36.28 -6.31
C TYR A 309 10.56 37.36 -5.34
N LEU A 310 9.78 36.96 -4.31
CA LEU A 310 9.28 37.85 -3.28
C LEU A 310 10.28 38.10 -2.13
N ARG A 311 11.49 37.52 -2.23
CA ARG A 311 12.55 37.63 -1.20
C ARG A 311 12.09 37.26 0.20
N LEU A 312 11.22 36.22 0.29
CA LEU A 312 10.72 35.72 1.58
C LEU A 312 11.76 34.81 2.25
N HIS A 313 11.84 34.86 3.55
CA HIS A 313 12.77 34.04 4.33
C HIS A 313 11.98 32.90 5.01
N TRP A 314 11.85 31.77 4.32
CA TRP A 314 11.26 30.57 4.89
C TRP A 314 12.32 29.52 5.21
N THR A 315 12.15 28.85 6.32
CA THR A 315 12.94 27.67 6.63
C THR A 315 12.50 26.48 5.76
N VAL A 316 13.38 25.49 5.63
CA VAL A 316 13.06 24.25 4.87
C VAL A 316 11.84 23.54 5.48
N TRP A 317 11.70 23.58 6.82
CA TRP A 317 10.55 23.02 7.52
C TRP A 317 9.25 23.76 7.21
N GLN A 318 9.27 25.09 7.15
CA GLN A 318 8.12 25.90 6.76
C GLN A 318 7.73 25.63 5.31
N LEU A 319 8.71 25.47 4.43
CA LEU A 319 8.42 25.09 3.04
C LEU A 319 7.75 23.73 2.97
N LEU A 320 8.31 22.72 3.63
CA LEU A 320 7.72 21.37 3.65
C LEU A 320 6.29 21.39 4.22
N LEU A 321 6.09 22.04 5.37
CA LEU A 321 4.78 22.15 6.03
C LEU A 321 3.73 22.75 5.06
N ARG A 322 4.08 23.84 4.37
CA ARG A 322 3.18 24.57 3.47
C ARG A 322 2.91 23.79 2.17
N VAL A 323 3.93 23.09 1.64
CA VAL A 323 3.74 22.19 0.50
C VAL A 323 2.76 21.08 0.86
N VAL A 324 2.93 20.43 2.02
CA VAL A 324 2.03 19.37 2.49
C VAL A 324 0.63 19.91 2.71
N ALA A 325 0.48 21.06 3.38
CA ALA A 325 -0.82 21.68 3.60
C ALA A 325 -1.51 22.06 2.27
N LEU A 326 -0.77 22.61 1.32
CA LEU A 326 -1.34 22.96 0.01
C LEU A 326 -1.79 21.73 -0.77
N LEU A 327 -1.07 20.62 -0.69
CA LEU A 327 -1.49 19.35 -1.29
C LEU A 327 -2.79 18.83 -0.68
N ILE A 328 -2.90 18.85 0.65
CA ILE A 328 -4.13 18.44 1.36
C ILE A 328 -5.27 19.40 1.02
N PHE A 329 -4.98 20.70 0.85
CA PHE A 329 -5.98 21.67 0.42
C PHE A 329 -6.47 21.42 -1.01
N ILE A 330 -5.60 21.02 -1.94
CA ILE A 330 -5.98 20.69 -3.31
C ILE A 330 -6.80 19.39 -3.34
N ASP A 331 -6.33 18.35 -2.67
CA ASP A 331 -7.02 17.06 -2.61
C ASP A 331 -6.75 16.33 -1.29
N PRO A 332 -7.67 16.39 -0.31
CA PRO A 332 -7.53 15.69 0.97
C PRO A 332 -7.38 14.17 0.84
N LEU A 333 -7.96 13.57 -0.22
CA LEU A 333 -7.92 12.11 -0.44
C LEU A 333 -6.53 11.61 -0.85
N MET A 334 -5.58 12.51 -1.18
CA MET A 334 -4.17 12.13 -1.39
C MET A 334 -3.57 11.42 -0.16
N LEU A 335 -4.07 11.71 1.04
CA LEU A 335 -3.64 11.06 2.28
C LEU A 335 -3.88 9.54 2.28
N LEU A 336 -4.86 9.05 1.51
CA LEU A 336 -5.10 7.62 1.34
C LEU A 336 -4.03 6.93 0.47
N SER A 337 -3.23 7.71 -0.26
CA SER A 337 -2.24 7.18 -1.19
C SER A 337 -0.89 6.89 -0.51
N THR A 338 -0.41 5.65 -0.63
CA THR A 338 0.95 5.27 -0.19
C THR A 338 2.04 6.15 -0.79
N SER A 339 1.88 6.58 -2.06
CA SER A 339 2.84 7.46 -2.74
C SER A 339 3.01 8.82 -2.07
N PHE A 340 1.95 9.34 -1.43
CA PHE A 340 2.03 10.58 -0.66
C PHE A 340 2.98 10.41 0.54
N TRP A 341 2.77 9.37 1.35
CA TRP A 341 3.55 9.10 2.56
C TRP A 341 5.01 8.78 2.28
N LEU A 342 5.27 7.94 1.28
CA LEU A 342 6.63 7.59 0.90
C LEU A 342 7.44 8.82 0.48
N SER A 343 6.83 9.75 -0.23
CA SER A 343 7.57 10.91 -0.68
C SER A 343 7.71 12.02 0.37
N VAL A 344 6.66 12.32 1.15
CA VAL A 344 6.78 13.25 2.28
C VAL A 344 7.76 12.69 3.29
N GLY A 345 7.69 11.39 3.58
CA GLY A 345 8.62 10.70 4.48
C GLY A 345 10.07 10.78 4.01
N ALA A 346 10.33 10.51 2.72
CA ALA A 346 11.70 10.59 2.18
C ALA A 346 12.29 11.99 2.29
N VAL A 347 11.53 13.03 1.94
CA VAL A 347 11.98 14.43 2.06
C VAL A 347 12.22 14.80 3.53
N THR A 348 11.32 14.39 4.42
CA THR A 348 11.49 14.61 5.87
C THR A 348 12.75 13.96 6.40
N CYS A 349 12.99 12.69 6.07
CA CYS A 349 14.20 11.96 6.46
C CYS A 349 15.47 12.66 5.94
N LEU A 350 15.48 13.11 4.70
CA LEU A 350 16.61 13.85 4.13
C LEU A 350 16.85 15.18 4.83
N ILE A 351 15.80 15.95 5.12
CA ILE A 351 15.93 17.22 5.86
C ILE A 351 16.54 16.95 7.26
N VAL A 352 16.01 15.96 8.00
CA VAL A 352 16.55 15.57 9.31
C VAL A 352 18.01 15.15 9.18
N TRP A 353 18.34 14.27 8.22
CA TRP A 353 19.68 13.76 8.02
C TRP A 353 20.70 14.88 7.73
N TYR A 354 20.40 15.76 6.76
CA TYR A 354 21.30 16.85 6.38
C TYR A 354 21.43 17.92 7.47
N GLN A 355 20.42 18.11 8.31
CA GLN A 355 20.51 19.00 9.45
C GLN A 355 21.31 18.41 10.62
N CYS A 356 21.12 17.11 10.89
CA CYS A 356 21.82 16.42 11.96
C CYS A 356 23.27 16.10 11.59
N PHE A 357 23.50 15.67 10.36
CA PHE A 357 24.81 15.21 9.89
C PHE A 357 25.23 15.90 8.58
N PRO A 358 25.41 17.22 8.55
CA PRO A 358 25.87 17.89 7.33
C PRO A 358 27.27 17.41 6.93
N LEU A 359 27.54 17.34 5.63
CA LEU A 359 28.87 16.93 5.12
C LEU A 359 30.03 17.76 5.66
N SER A 360 29.78 18.98 6.13
CA SER A 360 30.77 19.82 6.79
C SER A 360 31.29 19.27 8.12
N LEU A 361 30.60 18.33 8.76
CA LEU A 361 31.08 17.61 9.94
C LEU A 361 32.21 16.62 9.64
N LEU A 362 32.29 16.14 8.38
CA LEU A 362 33.33 15.21 7.97
C LEU A 362 34.61 15.97 7.58
N HIS A 363 35.65 15.71 8.32
CA HIS A 363 36.99 16.28 8.09
C HIS A 363 37.96 15.20 7.63
N TRP A 364 38.77 15.55 6.66
CA TRP A 364 39.92 14.72 6.26
C TRP A 364 41.18 15.48 6.50
N ARG A 365 42.07 14.93 7.32
CA ARG A 365 43.36 15.58 7.70
C ARG A 365 43.16 17.01 8.21
N GLY A 366 42.16 17.20 9.07
CA GLY A 366 41.86 18.49 9.69
C GLY A 366 41.16 19.51 8.79
N LYS A 367 40.81 19.17 7.50
CA LYS A 367 40.10 20.03 6.57
C LYS A 367 38.70 19.48 6.29
N PRO A 368 37.63 20.32 6.30
CA PRO A 368 36.32 19.85 5.98
C PRO A 368 36.26 19.30 4.55
N LEU A 369 35.50 18.23 4.32
CA LEU A 369 35.29 17.64 3.01
C LEU A 369 34.69 18.62 1.98
N THR A 370 34.07 19.70 2.47
CA THR A 370 33.57 20.81 1.65
C THR A 370 34.66 21.75 1.15
N SER A 371 35.90 21.64 1.63
CA SER A 371 37.01 22.51 1.28
C SER A 371 37.64 22.19 -0.08
N SER A 372 38.44 23.11 -0.61
CA SER A 372 38.93 23.14 -1.98
C SER A 372 39.57 21.87 -2.57
N PRO A 373 40.46 21.10 -1.90
CA PRO A 373 41.07 19.95 -2.55
C PRO A 373 40.06 18.81 -2.83
N TRP A 374 38.95 18.76 -2.12
CA TRP A 374 37.93 17.73 -2.19
C TRP A 374 36.72 18.10 -3.06
N ARG A 375 36.71 19.27 -3.69
CA ARG A 375 35.56 19.77 -4.46
C ARG A 375 35.09 18.82 -5.56
N LYS A 376 35.99 18.09 -6.23
CA LYS A 376 35.66 17.12 -7.29
C LYS A 376 35.06 15.82 -6.73
N VAL A 377 35.56 15.38 -5.56
CA VAL A 377 35.13 14.13 -4.92
C VAL A 377 33.89 14.32 -4.04
N ARG A 378 33.56 15.56 -3.69
CA ARG A 378 32.39 15.96 -2.88
C ARG A 378 31.08 15.39 -3.39
N TYR A 379 30.89 15.34 -4.70
CA TYR A 379 29.66 14.83 -5.30
C TYR A 379 29.48 13.33 -5.05
N VAL A 380 30.57 12.56 -5.12
CA VAL A 380 30.56 11.12 -4.84
C VAL A 380 30.25 10.89 -3.35
N PHE A 381 30.96 11.59 -2.46
CA PHE A 381 30.66 11.54 -1.02
C PHE A 381 29.25 12.02 -0.70
N GLY A 382 28.75 13.04 -1.41
CA GLY A 382 27.36 13.51 -1.28
C GLY A 382 26.35 12.44 -1.61
N LEU A 383 26.60 11.64 -2.66
CA LEU A 383 25.73 10.53 -3.04
C LEU A 383 25.75 9.40 -2.01
N PHE A 384 26.95 9.01 -1.51
CA PHE A 384 27.07 8.04 -0.42
C PHE A 384 26.35 8.52 0.85
N HIS A 385 26.55 9.77 1.21
CA HIS A 385 25.93 10.38 2.38
C HIS A 385 24.40 10.44 2.27
N LEU A 386 23.86 10.78 1.10
CA LEU A 386 22.42 10.75 0.83
C LEU A 386 21.87 9.33 0.98
N GLN A 387 22.53 8.35 0.36
CA GLN A 387 22.09 6.95 0.42
C GLN A 387 22.15 6.41 1.87
N LEU A 388 23.17 6.79 2.65
CA LEU A 388 23.28 6.40 4.06
C LEU A 388 22.12 6.98 4.87
N GLY A 389 21.78 8.25 4.65
CA GLY A 389 20.65 8.90 5.32
C GLY A 389 19.31 8.23 5.02
N LEU A 390 19.09 7.89 3.76
CA LEU A 390 17.87 7.15 3.36
C LEU A 390 17.89 5.72 3.93
N LEU A 391 19.00 5.02 3.85
CA LEU A 391 19.12 3.67 4.41
C LEU A 391 18.82 3.66 5.91
N TRP A 392 19.21 4.68 6.64
CA TRP A 392 19.01 4.73 8.09
C TRP A 392 17.61 5.21 8.49
N LEU A 393 17.23 6.38 8.03
CA LEU A 393 15.99 7.03 8.50
C LEU A 393 14.75 6.62 7.72
N PHE A 394 14.90 6.20 6.46
CA PHE A 394 13.76 5.82 5.63
C PHE A 394 13.42 4.32 5.72
N THR A 395 14.35 3.47 6.17
CA THR A 395 14.11 2.02 6.33
C THR A 395 12.88 1.69 7.21
N PRO A 396 12.63 2.34 8.36
CA PRO A 396 11.39 2.10 9.11
C PRO A 396 10.11 2.33 8.31
N ILE A 397 10.07 3.43 7.55
CA ILE A 397 8.92 3.75 6.66
C ILE A 397 8.78 2.68 5.58
N GLN A 398 9.89 2.26 5.02
CA GLN A 398 9.94 1.24 3.97
C GLN A 398 9.45 -0.12 4.46
N LEU A 399 9.89 -0.54 5.65
CA LEU A 399 9.43 -1.78 6.29
C LEU A 399 7.92 -1.76 6.55
N PHE A 400 7.38 -0.61 6.96
CA PHE A 400 5.96 -0.47 7.20
C PHE A 400 5.13 -0.69 5.92
N PHE A 401 5.58 -0.17 4.76
CA PHE A 401 4.82 -0.27 3.51
C PHE A 401 5.11 -1.53 2.69
N PHE A 402 6.34 -2.04 2.69
CA PHE A 402 6.78 -3.10 1.79
C PHE A 402 7.11 -4.44 2.47
N ASN A 403 7.13 -4.48 3.81
CA ASN A 403 7.39 -5.69 4.60
C ASN A 403 8.67 -6.45 4.23
N GLY A 404 9.70 -5.72 3.80
CA GLY A 404 10.97 -6.32 3.43
C GLY A 404 12.04 -5.31 3.07
N ILE A 405 13.26 -5.79 3.05
CA ILE A 405 14.46 -5.03 2.68
C ILE A 405 15.30 -5.81 1.69
N SER A 406 15.92 -5.07 0.78
CA SER A 406 16.98 -5.61 -0.08
C SER A 406 18.34 -5.32 0.55
N LEU A 407 19.13 -6.34 0.79
CA LEU A 407 20.50 -6.17 1.33
C LEU A 407 21.39 -5.40 0.36
N HIS A 408 21.13 -5.50 -0.95
CA HIS A 408 21.90 -4.80 -1.98
C HIS A 408 21.30 -3.45 -2.38
N SER A 409 20.26 -2.96 -1.69
CA SER A 409 19.59 -1.69 -2.05
C SER A 409 20.55 -0.50 -2.11
N PHE A 410 21.54 -0.46 -1.22
CA PHE A 410 22.54 0.60 -1.22
C PHE A 410 23.35 0.62 -2.51
N ILE A 411 23.90 -0.53 -2.93
CA ILE A 411 24.70 -0.66 -4.15
C ILE A 411 23.80 -0.44 -5.39
N ALA A 412 22.63 -1.06 -5.42
CA ALA A 412 21.69 -0.92 -6.52
C ALA A 412 21.31 0.56 -6.77
N ASN A 413 21.02 1.29 -5.71
CA ASN A 413 20.68 2.72 -5.82
C ASN A 413 21.88 3.61 -6.15
N LEU A 414 23.07 3.26 -5.64
CA LEU A 414 24.30 4.00 -5.96
C LEU A 414 24.61 3.96 -7.46
N ILE A 415 24.28 2.86 -8.12
CA ILE A 415 24.47 2.65 -9.56
C ILE A 415 23.26 3.19 -10.35
N ALA A 416 22.03 2.75 -10.01
CA ALA A 416 20.85 3.01 -10.79
C ALA A 416 20.44 4.49 -10.77
N VAL A 417 20.49 5.15 -9.60
CA VAL A 417 20.04 6.54 -9.47
C VAL A 417 20.79 7.50 -10.42
N PRO A 418 22.14 7.49 -10.49
CA PRO A 418 22.84 8.35 -11.46
C PRO A 418 22.55 7.99 -12.93
N LEU A 419 22.53 6.70 -13.28
CA LEU A 419 22.26 6.26 -14.65
C LEU A 419 20.85 6.66 -15.11
N TYR A 420 19.86 6.48 -14.26
CA TYR A 420 18.49 6.93 -14.55
C TYR A 420 18.41 8.44 -14.68
N SER A 421 18.88 9.13 -13.66
CA SER A 421 18.68 10.58 -13.56
C SER A 421 19.49 11.38 -14.57
N LEU A 422 20.75 10.98 -14.84
CA LEU A 422 21.62 11.77 -15.69
C LEU A 422 21.58 11.36 -17.18
N ILE A 423 21.18 10.11 -17.46
CA ILE A 423 21.26 9.58 -18.82
C ILE A 423 19.90 9.09 -19.32
N LEU A 424 19.28 8.12 -18.67
CA LEU A 424 18.09 7.45 -19.20
C LEU A 424 16.88 8.39 -19.26
N VAL A 425 16.57 9.12 -18.19
CA VAL A 425 15.40 10.02 -18.16
C VAL A 425 15.56 11.20 -19.12
N PRO A 426 16.69 11.91 -19.20
CA PRO A 426 16.91 12.92 -20.25
C PRO A 426 16.77 12.36 -21.67
N LEU A 427 17.28 11.15 -21.92
CA LEU A 427 17.18 10.49 -23.22
C LEU A 427 15.73 10.13 -23.57
N VAL A 428 14.95 9.59 -22.60
CA VAL A 428 13.53 9.30 -22.78
C VAL A 428 12.74 10.59 -23.04
N LEU A 429 13.00 11.67 -22.29
CA LEU A 429 12.37 12.98 -22.54
C LEU A 429 12.70 13.51 -23.93
N PHE A 430 13.96 13.38 -24.35
CA PHE A 430 14.39 13.76 -25.67
C PHE A 430 13.69 12.91 -26.76
N ALA A 431 13.56 11.60 -26.54
CA ALA A 431 12.82 10.73 -27.46
C ALA A 431 11.32 11.10 -27.55
N VAL A 432 10.68 11.46 -26.43
CA VAL A 432 9.28 11.96 -26.44
C VAL A 432 9.15 13.27 -27.20
N LEU A 433 10.03 14.25 -26.95
CA LEU A 433 9.99 15.57 -27.57
C LEU A 433 10.28 15.52 -29.07
N THR A 434 11.19 14.64 -29.48
CA THR A 434 11.58 14.47 -30.90
C THR A 434 10.77 13.41 -31.62
N GLN A 435 9.77 12.84 -30.95
CA GLN A 435 8.95 11.75 -31.47
C GLN A 435 9.77 10.56 -31.99
N GLY A 436 10.86 10.22 -31.27
CA GLY A 436 11.73 9.09 -31.59
C GLY A 436 12.70 9.32 -32.74
N SER A 437 12.88 10.57 -33.21
CA SER A 437 13.87 10.89 -34.22
C SER A 437 15.27 10.40 -33.80
N TRP A 438 16.15 10.15 -34.79
CA TRP A 438 17.53 9.65 -34.59
C TRP A 438 17.61 8.34 -33.78
N ASN A 439 16.60 7.46 -33.88
CA ASN A 439 16.56 6.18 -33.18
C ASN A 439 16.68 6.29 -31.65
N THR A 440 16.24 7.40 -31.09
CA THR A 440 16.39 7.70 -29.66
C THR A 440 15.67 6.69 -28.75
N TRP A 441 14.56 6.09 -29.20
CA TRP A 441 13.88 5.02 -28.45
C TRP A 441 14.73 3.75 -28.37
N TRP A 442 15.44 3.38 -29.45
CA TRP A 442 16.34 2.22 -29.46
C TRP A 442 17.52 2.42 -28.52
N LEU A 443 18.10 3.62 -28.52
CA LEU A 443 19.20 3.95 -27.61
C LEU A 443 18.73 3.94 -26.15
N ALA A 444 17.53 4.45 -25.86
CA ALA A 444 16.95 4.40 -24.52
C ALA A 444 16.65 2.95 -24.09
N ASN A 445 16.17 2.09 -25.01
CA ASN A 445 15.93 0.68 -24.74
C ASN A 445 17.22 -0.08 -24.43
N ASP A 446 18.27 0.08 -25.24
CA ASP A 446 19.57 -0.56 -25.02
C ASP A 446 20.16 -0.20 -23.64
N LEU A 447 20.10 1.08 -23.29
CA LEU A 447 20.52 1.54 -21.96
C LEU A 447 19.65 0.94 -20.84
N ALA A 448 18.34 0.91 -21.02
CA ALA A 448 17.40 0.34 -20.04
C ALA A 448 17.62 -1.18 -19.85
N GLU A 449 17.92 -1.91 -20.93
CA GLU A 449 18.29 -3.33 -20.88
C GLU A 449 19.57 -3.54 -20.07
N LYS A 450 20.62 -2.77 -20.36
CA LYS A 450 21.90 -2.86 -19.65
C LYS A 450 21.75 -2.55 -18.15
N ILE A 451 20.97 -1.53 -17.80
CA ILE A 451 20.69 -1.21 -16.39
C ILE A 451 19.91 -2.36 -15.73
N THR A 452 18.90 -2.89 -16.41
CA THR A 452 18.09 -3.99 -15.86
C THR A 452 18.95 -5.26 -15.68
N ALA A 453 19.82 -5.59 -16.66
CA ALA A 453 20.76 -6.69 -16.57
C ALA A 453 21.76 -6.53 -15.42
N LEU A 454 22.22 -5.30 -15.16
CA LEU A 454 23.12 -4.99 -14.03
C LEU A 454 22.42 -5.13 -12.68
N LEU A 455 21.11 -4.86 -12.60
CA LEU A 455 20.32 -5.00 -11.38
C LEU A 455 19.84 -6.43 -11.13
N ALA A 456 19.66 -7.24 -12.18
CA ALA A 456 19.10 -8.58 -12.07
C ALA A 456 19.83 -9.49 -11.04
N PRO A 457 21.16 -9.59 -10.97
CA PRO A 457 21.82 -10.43 -9.97
C PRO A 457 21.68 -9.93 -8.52
N LEU A 458 21.25 -8.69 -8.33
CA LEU A 458 21.07 -8.10 -6.98
C LEU A 458 19.68 -8.41 -6.39
N GLN A 459 18.76 -9.01 -7.14
CA GLN A 459 17.38 -9.28 -6.70
C GLN A 459 17.26 -10.45 -5.70
N ASP A 460 18.21 -11.39 -5.70
CA ASP A 460 18.09 -12.64 -4.94
C ASP A 460 18.27 -12.47 -3.43
N HIS A 461 18.64 -11.28 -2.98
CA HIS A 461 18.87 -10.95 -1.58
C HIS A 461 17.77 -10.06 -0.99
N TRP A 462 16.54 -10.28 -1.41
CA TRP A 462 15.36 -9.71 -0.77
C TRP A 462 14.99 -10.51 0.46
N LEU A 463 14.93 -9.84 1.61
CA LEU A 463 14.49 -10.43 2.87
C LEU A 463 13.08 -9.91 3.20
N ALA A 464 12.13 -10.82 3.27
CA ALA A 464 10.82 -10.52 3.82
C ALA A 464 10.96 -10.39 5.35
N ILE A 465 10.47 -9.28 5.90
CA ILE A 465 10.58 -8.95 7.32
C ILE A 465 9.18 -8.95 7.94
N SER A 466 8.98 -9.77 8.96
CA SER A 466 7.72 -9.80 9.70
C SER A 466 7.51 -8.52 10.53
N LEU A 467 6.27 -8.25 10.92
CA LEU A 467 5.92 -7.06 11.70
C LEU A 467 6.72 -6.96 13.01
N PRO A 468 6.86 -8.01 13.84
CA PRO A 468 7.68 -7.92 15.03
C PRO A 468 9.14 -7.60 14.75
N HIS A 469 9.74 -8.23 13.72
CA HIS A 469 11.12 -7.93 13.33
C HIS A 469 11.27 -6.51 12.78
N SER A 470 10.28 -5.99 12.06
CA SER A 470 10.30 -4.61 11.57
C SER A 470 10.29 -3.59 12.72
N LEU A 471 9.53 -3.87 13.78
CA LEU A 471 9.50 -3.05 14.98
C LEU A 471 10.86 -3.11 15.73
N TRP A 472 11.46 -4.29 15.84
CA TRP A 472 12.81 -4.44 16.42
C TRP A 472 13.86 -3.67 15.62
N ILE A 473 13.87 -3.79 14.29
CA ILE A 473 14.80 -3.05 13.43
C ILE A 473 14.60 -1.54 13.61
N THR A 474 13.35 -1.08 13.63
CA THR A 474 13.01 0.33 13.84
C THR A 474 13.50 0.83 15.19
N LEU A 475 13.30 0.05 16.25
CA LEU A 475 13.76 0.36 17.61
C LEU A 475 15.27 0.52 17.63
N VAL A 476 16.02 -0.48 17.12
CA VAL A 476 17.49 -0.47 17.09
C VAL A 476 18.01 0.70 16.27
N LEU A 477 17.49 0.94 15.05
CA LEU A 477 17.92 2.07 14.21
C LEU A 477 17.65 3.42 14.88
N THR A 478 16.54 3.56 15.58
CA THR A 478 16.20 4.78 16.31
C THR A 478 17.15 5.00 17.50
N CYS A 479 17.42 3.97 18.30
CA CYS A 479 18.37 4.05 19.41
C CYS A 479 19.79 4.40 18.93
N LEU A 480 20.26 3.75 17.87
CA LEU A 480 21.56 4.03 17.27
C LEU A 480 21.63 5.46 16.70
N PHE A 481 20.56 5.95 16.07
CA PHE A 481 20.48 7.31 15.55
C PHE A 481 20.59 8.35 16.68
N LEU A 482 19.80 8.18 17.75
CA LEU A 482 19.82 9.08 18.89
C LEU A 482 21.15 9.00 19.65
N GLY A 483 21.74 7.80 19.76
CA GLY A 483 23.06 7.61 20.35
C GLY A 483 24.17 8.30 19.56
N LEU A 484 24.16 8.16 18.22
CA LEU A 484 25.08 8.85 17.33
C LEU A 484 24.90 10.37 17.41
N LEU A 485 23.65 10.85 17.41
CA LEU A 485 23.33 12.27 17.56
C LEU A 485 23.88 12.81 18.90
N TYR A 486 23.66 12.08 20.00
CA TYR A 486 24.22 12.45 21.31
C TYR A 486 25.73 12.50 21.27
N TYR A 487 26.40 11.48 20.71
CA TYR A 487 27.85 11.41 20.61
C TYR A 487 28.46 12.59 19.84
N VAL A 488 27.85 12.95 18.70
CA VAL A 488 28.30 14.04 17.83
C VAL A 488 28.09 15.41 18.48
N TYR A 489 26.99 15.60 19.20
CA TYR A 489 26.60 16.90 19.78
C TYR A 489 26.80 16.98 21.30
N LYS A 490 27.44 15.96 21.91
CA LYS A 490 27.80 16.03 23.34
C LYS A 490 28.68 17.26 23.59
N PRO A 491 28.40 18.10 24.62
CA PRO A 491 29.21 19.22 24.98
C PRO A 491 30.65 18.74 25.26
N GLN A 492 31.54 19.00 24.35
CA GLN A 492 32.97 18.80 24.62
C GLN A 492 33.45 19.95 25.50
N LYS A 493 34.31 19.64 26.49
CA LYS A 493 35.00 20.68 27.25
C LYS A 493 35.69 21.60 26.23
N PRO A 494 35.59 22.94 26.37
CA PRO A 494 36.23 23.83 25.43
C PRO A 494 37.71 23.44 25.27
N LEU A 495 38.15 23.16 24.03
CA LEU A 495 39.54 22.86 23.69
C LEU A 495 40.35 24.11 24.00
N SER A 496 41.04 24.11 25.14
CA SER A 496 41.72 25.28 25.68
C SER A 496 43.14 25.47 25.21
N SER A 497 43.63 24.68 24.22
CA SER A 497 44.99 24.83 23.75
C SER A 497 45.17 24.69 22.24
N THR A 498 45.93 25.59 21.65
CA THR A 498 46.44 25.56 20.28
C THR A 498 47.22 24.27 19.96
N LEU A 499 47.67 23.54 20.98
CA LEU A 499 48.41 22.29 20.89
C LEU A 499 47.50 21.11 20.44
N GLU A 500 46.20 21.10 20.82
CA GLU A 500 45.26 20.03 20.43
C GLU A 500 44.76 20.21 19.00
N LEU A 501 44.60 21.45 18.55
CA LEU A 501 44.32 21.75 17.12
C LEU A 501 45.46 21.28 16.20
N ALA A 502 46.72 21.41 16.66
CA ALA A 502 47.90 20.91 15.97
C ALA A 502 47.98 19.38 15.96
N LYS A 503 47.47 18.67 16.99
CA LYS A 503 47.33 17.22 17.01
C LYS A 503 46.26 16.71 16.03
N LEU A 504 45.12 17.39 15.89
CA LEU A 504 44.06 17.07 14.92
C LEU A 504 44.55 17.15 13.46
N SER A 505 45.46 18.08 13.15
CA SER A 505 46.07 18.20 11.83
C SER A 505 47.02 17.05 11.47
N ARG A 506 47.54 16.30 12.46
CA ARG A 506 48.43 15.16 12.28
C ARG A 506 47.69 13.80 12.18
N LEU A 507 46.40 13.76 12.45
CA LEU A 507 45.64 12.55 12.36
C LEU A 507 45.43 12.12 10.89
N LYS A 508 45.85 10.92 10.54
CA LYS A 508 45.62 10.31 9.24
C LYS A 508 44.22 9.66 9.29
N GLY A 509 43.28 10.19 8.51
CA GLY A 509 41.94 9.59 8.41
C GLY A 509 40.77 10.58 8.44
N PHE A 510 39.53 10.04 8.47
CA PHE A 510 38.30 10.81 8.61
C PHE A 510 38.04 11.11 10.09
N HIS A 511 37.62 12.34 10.39
CA HIS A 511 37.23 12.77 11.73
C HIS A 511 35.89 13.51 11.65
N LEU A 512 35.12 13.42 12.74
CA LEU A 512 33.92 14.22 12.95
C LEU A 512 34.34 15.46 13.76
N ALA A 513 34.10 16.65 13.21
CA ALA A 513 34.35 17.90 13.91
C ALA A 513 33.08 18.42 14.57
N ALA A 514 33.14 18.58 15.88
CA ALA A 514 32.04 19.04 16.71
C ALA A 514 31.96 20.58 16.81
N GLU A 515 32.10 21.31 15.71
CA GLU A 515 32.06 22.77 15.72
C GLU A 515 30.67 23.38 15.58
N ARG A 516 29.61 22.57 15.43
CA ARG A 516 28.23 23.08 15.26
C ARG A 516 27.32 22.61 16.38
N THR A 517 26.64 23.57 17.00
CA THR A 517 25.51 23.28 17.87
C THR A 517 24.27 23.09 17.03
N LEU A 518 23.62 21.93 17.13
CA LEU A 518 22.27 21.74 16.63
C LEU A 518 21.35 22.73 17.37
N SER A 519 20.43 23.39 16.67
CA SER A 519 19.53 24.32 17.36
C SER A 519 18.75 23.59 18.45
N PHE A 520 18.71 24.15 19.65
CA PHE A 520 18.12 23.53 20.82
C PHE A 520 16.65 23.06 20.63
N PRO A 521 15.77 23.82 19.92
CA PRO A 521 14.42 23.37 19.63
C PRO A 521 14.40 22.13 18.75
N LEU A 522 15.23 22.07 17.69
CA LEU A 522 15.29 20.92 16.79
C LEU A 522 15.81 19.67 17.50
N GLN A 523 16.83 19.83 18.32
CA GLN A 523 17.39 18.74 19.12
C GLN A 523 16.33 18.15 20.06
N LYS A 524 15.59 18.98 20.80
CA LYS A 524 14.49 18.54 21.67
C LYS A 524 13.40 17.80 20.88
N THR A 525 13.01 18.34 19.73
CA THR A 525 11.99 17.73 18.88
C THR A 525 12.41 16.34 18.39
N ILE A 526 13.66 16.20 17.92
CA ILE A 526 14.18 14.91 17.45
C ILE A 526 14.26 13.89 18.59
N TYR A 527 14.77 14.28 19.76
CA TYR A 527 14.80 13.39 20.92
C TYR A 527 13.39 13.03 21.40
N GLY A 528 12.44 13.96 21.41
CA GLY A 528 11.05 13.71 21.77
C GLY A 528 10.35 12.73 20.83
N LEU A 529 10.48 12.95 19.52
CA LEU A 529 9.91 12.03 18.50
C LEU A 529 10.59 10.66 18.53
N GLY A 530 11.93 10.64 18.67
CA GLY A 530 12.68 9.38 18.77
C GLY A 530 12.30 8.58 20.01
N PHE A 531 12.18 9.25 21.16
CA PHE A 531 11.71 8.62 22.39
C PHE A 531 10.26 8.10 22.25
N GLY A 532 9.35 8.89 21.66
CA GLY A 532 7.99 8.46 21.37
C GLY A 532 7.95 7.22 20.49
N LEU A 533 8.79 7.16 19.46
CA LEU A 533 8.90 5.99 18.58
C LEU A 533 9.47 4.75 19.32
N ILE A 534 10.46 4.94 20.21
CA ILE A 534 10.99 3.87 21.07
C ILE A 534 9.89 3.32 21.98
N VAL A 535 9.15 4.19 22.65
CA VAL A 535 8.02 3.78 23.51
C VAL A 535 6.96 3.05 22.70
N PHE A 536 6.57 3.58 21.54
CA PHE A 536 5.60 2.93 20.65
C PHE A 536 6.06 1.54 20.22
N CYS A 537 7.28 1.41 19.69
CA CYS A 537 7.82 0.10 19.28
C CYS A 537 7.92 -0.86 20.47
N GLY A 538 8.42 -0.37 21.61
CA GLY A 538 8.58 -1.17 22.83
C GLY A 538 7.24 -1.67 23.39
N THR A 539 6.23 -0.81 23.51
CA THR A 539 4.89 -1.19 23.98
C THR A 539 4.18 -2.14 23.01
N THR A 540 4.31 -1.91 21.70
CA THR A 540 3.72 -2.79 20.69
C THR A 540 4.38 -4.17 20.72
N LEU A 541 5.70 -4.23 20.83
CA LEU A 541 6.43 -5.50 20.98
C LEU A 541 6.07 -6.20 22.30
N ALA A 542 6.04 -5.48 23.42
CA ALA A 542 5.63 -6.04 24.70
C ALA A 542 4.20 -6.62 24.62
N HIS A 543 3.26 -5.87 24.05
CA HIS A 543 1.90 -6.37 23.83
C HIS A 543 1.89 -7.62 22.94
N HIS A 544 2.64 -7.63 21.83
CA HIS A 544 2.72 -8.79 20.94
C HIS A 544 3.25 -10.05 21.64
N TYR A 545 4.25 -9.93 22.52
CA TYR A 545 4.81 -11.09 23.20
C TYR A 545 4.05 -11.51 24.46
N LEU A 546 3.47 -10.55 25.21
CA LEU A 546 2.78 -10.82 26.46
C LEU A 546 1.32 -11.26 26.27
N SER A 547 0.66 -10.82 25.17
CA SER A 547 -0.74 -11.11 24.87
C SER A 547 -0.91 -12.21 23.82
N ARG A 548 0.04 -13.15 23.74
CA ARG A 548 -0.09 -14.28 22.80
C ARG A 548 -1.16 -15.25 23.32
N PRO A 549 -2.12 -15.62 22.46
CA PRO A 549 -3.06 -16.70 22.79
C PRO A 549 -2.31 -18.04 22.84
N ASN A 550 -2.91 -19.05 23.43
CA ASN A 550 -2.36 -20.40 23.41
C ASN A 550 -2.22 -20.90 21.96
N TRP A 551 -3.24 -20.66 21.15
CA TRP A 551 -3.24 -20.87 19.70
C TRP A 551 -4.38 -20.04 19.08
N GLN A 552 -4.39 -19.94 17.74
CA GLN A 552 -5.43 -19.20 17.02
C GLN A 552 -5.83 -19.87 15.72
N LEU A 553 -7.06 -19.57 15.28
CA LEU A 553 -7.61 -19.97 14.00
C LEU A 553 -7.95 -18.71 13.20
N ASP A 554 -7.34 -18.55 12.05
CA ASP A 554 -7.54 -17.39 11.15
C ASP A 554 -8.28 -17.85 9.88
N THR A 555 -9.55 -17.49 9.71
CA THR A 555 -10.25 -17.62 8.42
C THR A 555 -9.95 -16.39 7.59
N LEU A 556 -9.12 -16.55 6.56
CA LEU A 556 -8.67 -15.47 5.70
C LEU A 556 -9.77 -15.08 4.70
N ASP A 557 -9.88 -13.78 4.43
CA ASP A 557 -10.74 -13.27 3.37
C ASP A 557 -10.06 -13.48 2.01
N VAL A 558 -10.33 -14.62 1.40
CA VAL A 558 -9.87 -14.99 0.05
C VAL A 558 -10.94 -14.76 -1.03
N GLY A 559 -12.05 -14.11 -0.66
CA GLY A 559 -13.21 -13.94 -1.52
C GLY A 559 -14.04 -15.23 -1.58
N GLN A 560 -14.46 -15.65 -2.79
CA GLN A 560 -15.11 -16.96 -2.93
C GLN A 560 -14.04 -18.04 -2.88
N GLY A 561 -14.13 -18.92 -1.91
CA GLY A 561 -13.19 -19.99 -1.59
C GLY A 561 -12.88 -20.05 -0.10
N LEU A 562 -11.99 -20.94 0.29
CA LEU A 562 -11.62 -21.19 1.67
C LEU A 562 -10.10 -21.09 1.87
N ALA A 563 -9.68 -20.47 2.95
CA ALA A 563 -8.34 -20.56 3.48
C ALA A 563 -8.39 -20.34 4.99
N THR A 564 -8.17 -21.38 5.75
CA THR A 564 -8.17 -21.35 7.22
C THR A 564 -6.80 -21.73 7.76
N LEU A 565 -6.21 -20.86 8.56
CA LEU A 565 -4.86 -21.01 9.08
C LEU A 565 -4.92 -21.26 10.59
N ILE A 566 -4.37 -22.37 11.04
CA ILE A 566 -4.18 -22.70 12.44
C ILE A 566 -2.78 -22.26 12.82
N VAL A 567 -2.63 -21.46 13.87
CA VAL A 567 -1.33 -20.90 14.29
C VAL A 567 -1.09 -21.20 15.76
N LYS A 568 0.08 -21.77 16.05
CA LYS A 568 0.58 -21.95 17.41
C LYS A 568 2.10 -21.70 17.43
N GLU A 569 2.57 -20.92 18.40
CA GLU A 569 4.00 -20.62 18.60
C GLU A 569 4.76 -20.10 17.36
N GLY A 570 4.07 -19.36 16.48
CA GLY A 570 4.65 -18.82 15.24
C GLY A 570 4.74 -19.82 14.08
N LYS A 571 4.25 -21.04 14.26
CA LYS A 571 4.12 -22.07 13.24
C LYS A 571 2.69 -22.17 12.75
N GLY A 572 2.47 -22.67 11.53
CA GLY A 572 1.15 -22.71 10.91
C GLY A 572 0.81 -24.01 10.21
N VAL A 573 -0.47 -24.38 10.26
CA VAL A 573 -1.12 -25.38 9.40
C VAL A 573 -2.17 -24.65 8.58
N LEU A 574 -2.06 -24.72 7.25
CA LEU A 574 -3.03 -24.10 6.35
C LEU A 574 -3.99 -25.15 5.80
N TYR A 575 -5.27 -24.91 5.98
CA TYR A 575 -6.37 -25.70 5.44
C TYR A 575 -7.00 -24.92 4.29
N ASP A 576 -6.83 -25.40 3.05
CA ASP A 576 -7.17 -24.80 1.78
C ASP A 576 -6.40 -23.50 1.42
N THR A 577 -6.47 -23.12 0.14
CA THR A 577 -5.60 -22.08 -0.44
C THR A 577 -6.32 -21.04 -1.30
N GLY A 578 -7.65 -21.08 -1.35
CA GLY A 578 -8.44 -20.22 -2.22
C GLY A 578 -8.22 -20.46 -3.70
N ALA A 579 -8.87 -19.64 -4.51
CA ALA A 579 -8.93 -19.79 -5.97
C ALA A 579 -7.65 -19.33 -6.70
N SER A 580 -7.45 -19.88 -7.91
CA SER A 580 -6.46 -19.41 -8.88
C SER A 580 -7.11 -19.06 -10.23
N TRP A 581 -6.38 -18.31 -11.02
CA TRP A 581 -6.68 -17.92 -12.40
C TRP A 581 -5.37 -17.86 -13.20
N ASP A 582 -5.43 -17.67 -14.52
CA ASP A 582 -4.27 -17.79 -15.42
C ASP A 582 -3.06 -16.94 -15.01
N SER A 583 -3.30 -15.76 -14.46
CA SER A 583 -2.23 -14.80 -14.10
C SER A 583 -1.88 -14.75 -12.61
N GLY A 584 -2.49 -15.59 -11.75
CA GLY A 584 -2.22 -15.55 -10.30
C GLY A 584 -3.16 -16.41 -9.45
N SER A 585 -3.02 -16.29 -8.13
CA SER A 585 -3.85 -17.01 -7.16
C SER A 585 -4.11 -16.17 -5.90
N MET A 586 -5.12 -16.59 -5.12
CA MET A 586 -5.38 -16.01 -3.80
C MET A 586 -4.22 -16.29 -2.84
N ALA A 587 -3.54 -17.41 -2.99
CA ALA A 587 -2.33 -17.70 -2.22
C ALA A 587 -1.26 -16.61 -2.41
N GLN A 588 -1.01 -16.17 -3.65
CA GLN A 588 -0.04 -15.11 -3.95
C GLN A 588 -0.48 -13.73 -3.50
N LEU A 589 -1.79 -13.43 -3.60
CA LEU A 589 -2.30 -12.10 -3.30
C LEU A 589 -2.56 -11.86 -1.81
N GLU A 590 -3.02 -12.87 -1.08
CA GLU A 590 -3.51 -12.72 0.29
C GLU A 590 -2.74 -13.60 1.28
N ILE A 591 -2.55 -14.91 1.00
CA ILE A 591 -2.04 -15.85 2.00
C ILE A 591 -0.53 -15.67 2.22
N LEU A 592 0.28 -15.72 1.16
CA LEU A 592 1.74 -15.57 1.27
C LEU A 592 2.17 -14.24 1.90
N PRO A 593 1.60 -13.08 1.49
CA PRO A 593 1.89 -11.81 2.14
C PRO A 593 1.47 -11.80 3.62
N TYR A 594 0.36 -12.44 3.96
CA TYR A 594 -0.12 -12.55 5.33
C TYR A 594 0.86 -13.35 6.20
N LEU A 595 1.24 -14.57 5.77
CA LEU A 595 2.21 -15.42 6.48
C LEU A 595 3.55 -14.71 6.70
N GLN A 596 4.07 -14.08 5.66
CA GLN A 596 5.32 -13.32 5.72
C GLN A 596 5.24 -12.16 6.71
N ARG A 597 4.15 -11.39 6.66
CA ARG A 597 3.97 -10.22 7.53
C ARG A 597 3.80 -10.62 9.00
N GLN A 598 3.07 -11.70 9.27
CA GLN A 598 2.91 -12.22 10.62
C GLN A 598 4.15 -12.96 11.13
N GLY A 599 5.07 -13.35 10.25
CA GLY A 599 6.24 -14.16 10.58
C GLY A 599 5.88 -15.60 10.92
N ILE A 600 4.83 -16.12 10.28
CA ILE A 600 4.35 -17.48 10.48
C ILE A 600 5.13 -18.42 9.57
N GLN A 601 5.78 -19.41 10.16
CA GLN A 601 6.43 -20.51 9.45
C GLN A 601 5.39 -21.57 9.14
N LEU A 602 5.04 -21.72 7.87
CA LEU A 602 4.09 -22.74 7.46
C LEU A 602 4.78 -24.11 7.46
N GLU A 603 4.25 -25.06 8.22
CA GLU A 603 4.78 -26.42 8.34
C GLU A 603 3.92 -27.44 7.58
N TRP A 604 2.61 -27.15 7.42
CA TRP A 604 1.68 -28.13 6.88
C TRP A 604 0.61 -27.46 6.01
N LEU A 605 0.34 -28.07 4.86
CA LEU A 605 -0.76 -27.70 3.94
C LEU A 605 -1.72 -28.88 3.85
N ILE A 606 -2.98 -28.66 4.17
CA ILE A 606 -4.06 -29.62 4.05
C ILE A 606 -5.04 -29.10 3.00
N LEU A 607 -5.35 -29.90 1.99
CA LEU A 607 -6.35 -29.58 0.97
C LEU A 607 -7.60 -30.42 1.18
N SER A 608 -8.74 -29.75 1.33
CA SER A 608 -10.01 -30.43 1.57
C SER A 608 -10.44 -31.26 0.37
N HIS A 609 -10.45 -30.68 -0.83
CA HIS A 609 -10.80 -31.32 -2.09
C HIS A 609 -10.18 -30.55 -3.29
N ASP A 610 -10.51 -30.95 -4.53
CA ASP A 610 -9.77 -30.51 -5.71
C ASP A 610 -10.37 -29.31 -6.44
N ASP A 611 -11.45 -28.72 -5.96
CA ASP A 611 -12.06 -27.57 -6.60
C ASP A 611 -11.17 -26.33 -6.50
N ASN A 612 -11.28 -25.49 -7.52
CA ASN A 612 -10.34 -24.37 -7.70
C ASN A 612 -10.38 -23.35 -6.54
N ASP A 613 -11.51 -23.15 -5.93
CA ASP A 613 -11.68 -22.19 -4.83
C ASP A 613 -11.18 -22.74 -3.47
N HIS A 614 -10.69 -23.98 -3.43
CA HIS A 614 -10.02 -24.63 -2.30
C HIS A 614 -8.56 -24.91 -2.59
N SER A 615 -8.29 -25.62 -3.70
CA SER A 615 -6.94 -26.07 -4.05
C SER A 615 -6.18 -25.19 -5.03
N GLY A 616 -6.83 -24.13 -5.56
CA GLY A 616 -6.27 -23.33 -6.65
C GLY A 616 -4.91 -22.71 -6.34
N GLY A 617 -4.69 -22.25 -5.11
CA GLY A 617 -3.42 -21.66 -4.68
C GLY A 617 -2.33 -22.65 -4.31
N ALA A 618 -2.60 -23.95 -4.28
CA ALA A 618 -1.68 -24.99 -3.80
C ALA A 618 -0.32 -24.96 -4.49
N ARG A 619 -0.30 -24.80 -5.82
CA ARG A 619 0.97 -24.70 -6.59
C ARG A 619 1.84 -23.53 -6.12
N ALA A 620 1.24 -22.39 -5.84
CA ALA A 620 1.97 -21.21 -5.37
C ALA A 620 2.51 -21.43 -3.94
N MET A 621 1.77 -22.11 -3.09
CA MET A 621 2.20 -22.46 -1.73
C MET A 621 3.37 -23.45 -1.75
N LEU A 622 3.29 -24.52 -2.55
CA LEU A 622 4.36 -25.50 -2.69
C LEU A 622 5.63 -24.91 -3.32
N SER A 623 5.48 -23.93 -4.21
CA SER A 623 6.64 -23.20 -4.76
C SER A 623 7.31 -22.30 -3.72
N ALA A 624 6.53 -21.70 -2.82
CA ALA A 624 7.05 -20.82 -1.77
C ALA A 624 7.62 -21.59 -0.57
N TYR A 625 7.08 -22.78 -0.30
CA TYR A 625 7.47 -23.68 0.80
C TYR A 625 7.71 -25.09 0.26
N PRO A 626 8.87 -25.36 -0.36
CA PRO A 626 9.11 -26.66 -1.01
C PRO A 626 9.11 -27.86 -0.05
N ASP A 627 9.46 -27.64 1.21
CA ASP A 627 9.62 -28.70 2.24
C ASP A 627 8.38 -28.84 3.12
N ILE A 628 7.24 -28.24 2.72
CA ILE A 628 6.00 -28.27 3.49
C ILE A 628 5.38 -29.68 3.44
N GLN A 629 4.87 -30.17 4.58
CA GLN A 629 4.06 -31.37 4.58
C GLN A 629 2.75 -31.12 3.81
N LEU A 630 2.41 -32.02 2.89
CA LEU A 630 1.16 -31.93 2.11
C LEU A 630 0.23 -33.07 2.47
N THR A 631 -1.03 -32.74 2.78
CA THR A 631 -2.11 -33.73 2.97
C THR A 631 -3.25 -33.41 2.01
N THR A 632 -3.77 -34.41 1.32
CA THR A 632 -4.84 -34.27 0.32
C THR A 632 -5.87 -35.37 0.46
N ALA A 633 -7.10 -35.11 0.01
CA ALA A 633 -8.17 -36.12 -0.09
C ALA A 633 -8.09 -36.94 -1.40
N SER A 634 -7.21 -36.56 -2.34
CA SER A 634 -7.13 -37.19 -3.66
C SER A 634 -5.72 -37.51 -4.12
N GLN A 635 -5.62 -38.20 -5.25
CA GLN A 635 -4.35 -38.51 -5.91
C GLN A 635 -3.88 -37.41 -6.87
N LYS A 636 -4.64 -36.33 -7.08
CA LYS A 636 -4.27 -35.19 -7.94
C LYS A 636 -2.93 -34.58 -7.52
N ARG A 637 -2.11 -34.22 -8.50
CA ARG A 637 -0.82 -33.58 -8.30
C ARG A 637 -0.93 -32.07 -8.50
N TYR A 638 -0.26 -31.31 -7.65
CA TYR A 638 -0.33 -29.84 -7.60
C TYR A 638 1.00 -29.15 -7.96
N GLY A 639 2.13 -29.84 -7.84
CA GLY A 639 3.47 -29.33 -8.06
C GLY A 639 4.18 -29.88 -9.30
N GLU A 640 5.40 -29.42 -9.56
CA GLU A 640 6.31 -30.02 -10.55
C GLU A 640 6.99 -31.26 -9.95
N LYS A 641 7.52 -32.15 -10.82
CA LYS A 641 7.99 -33.51 -10.49
C LYS A 641 8.98 -33.66 -9.30
N ASN A 642 9.52 -32.58 -8.74
CA ASN A 642 10.57 -32.61 -7.71
C ASN A 642 10.18 -31.86 -6.41
N THR A 643 8.92 -31.59 -6.18
CA THR A 643 8.45 -30.94 -4.94
C THR A 643 7.97 -31.98 -3.91
N ALA A 644 7.67 -31.55 -2.69
CA ALA A 644 7.18 -32.31 -1.52
C ALA A 644 6.06 -33.35 -1.78
N GLU A 645 5.68 -33.56 -3.04
CA GLU A 645 4.72 -34.58 -3.46
C GLU A 645 5.18 -36.03 -3.19
N ASN A 646 6.46 -36.27 -2.94
CA ASN A 646 6.96 -37.62 -2.64
C ASN A 646 6.60 -38.05 -1.20
N ASP A 647 6.43 -37.10 -0.27
CA ASP A 647 6.07 -37.33 1.14
C ASP A 647 4.63 -36.93 1.45
N ARG A 648 3.78 -36.86 0.44
CA ARG A 648 2.36 -36.53 0.59
C ARG A 648 1.64 -37.58 1.45
N THR A 649 0.89 -37.08 2.41
CA THR A 649 -0.04 -37.91 3.21
C THR A 649 -1.45 -37.76 2.67
N PHE A 650 -2.30 -38.76 3.00
CA PHE A 650 -3.69 -38.75 2.57
C PHE A 650 -4.62 -38.56 3.75
N CYS A 651 -5.64 -37.75 3.54
CA CYS A 651 -6.75 -37.55 4.43
C CYS A 651 -7.67 -38.78 4.33
N LEU A 652 -7.66 -39.61 5.34
CA LEU A 652 -8.47 -40.84 5.40
C LEU A 652 -9.11 -40.96 6.76
N ALA A 653 -10.41 -41.19 6.82
CA ALA A 653 -11.18 -41.31 8.05
C ALA A 653 -10.54 -42.27 9.08
N GLY A 654 -10.52 -41.80 10.33
CA GLY A 654 -9.88 -42.50 11.45
C GLY A 654 -8.40 -42.18 11.66
N LYS A 655 -7.70 -41.52 10.69
CA LYS A 655 -6.36 -41.04 10.94
C LYS A 655 -6.36 -39.90 11.96
N GLN A 656 -5.34 -39.90 12.79
CA GLN A 656 -5.12 -38.87 13.79
C GLN A 656 -3.68 -38.38 13.68
N TRP A 657 -3.53 -37.05 13.83
CA TRP A 657 -2.24 -36.41 13.89
C TRP A 657 -2.16 -35.53 15.13
N GLU A 658 -0.99 -35.39 15.68
CA GLU A 658 -0.70 -34.45 16.73
C GLU A 658 0.26 -33.40 16.21
N TRP A 659 -0.12 -32.12 16.34
CA TRP A 659 0.70 -31.01 15.92
C TRP A 659 0.71 -29.96 17.02
N GLN A 660 1.88 -29.68 17.59
CA GLN A 660 2.05 -28.67 18.64
C GLN A 660 1.08 -28.89 19.85
N GLY A 661 0.76 -30.14 20.18
CA GLY A 661 -0.22 -30.48 21.24
C GLY A 661 -1.67 -30.20 20.85
N LEU A 662 -1.97 -29.97 19.56
CA LEU A 662 -3.30 -29.99 18.99
C LEU A 662 -3.51 -31.35 18.30
N ARG A 663 -4.66 -32.01 18.53
CA ARG A 663 -5.03 -33.24 17.86
C ARG A 663 -5.94 -32.94 16.66
N LEU A 664 -5.56 -33.43 15.50
CA LEU A 664 -6.35 -33.39 14.28
C LEU A 664 -6.84 -34.78 13.95
N THR A 665 -8.14 -34.99 13.97
CA THR A 665 -8.77 -36.28 13.64
C THR A 665 -9.50 -36.15 12.32
N VAL A 666 -9.20 -37.02 11.38
CA VAL A 666 -9.90 -37.11 10.09
C VAL A 666 -11.21 -37.85 10.26
N LEU A 667 -12.32 -37.20 9.88
CA LEU A 667 -13.67 -37.77 9.97
C LEU A 667 -14.13 -38.31 8.61
N SER A 668 -13.70 -37.71 7.50
CA SER A 668 -14.00 -38.03 6.10
C SER A 668 -12.83 -37.60 5.22
N PRO A 669 -12.62 -38.19 4.00
CA PRO A 669 -13.35 -39.32 3.39
C PRO A 669 -12.89 -40.70 3.91
N ASP A 670 -13.73 -41.70 3.66
CA ASP A 670 -13.40 -43.12 3.97
C ASP A 670 -12.46 -43.74 2.92
N ASN A 671 -12.36 -43.17 1.71
CA ASN A 671 -11.54 -43.68 0.61
C ASN A 671 -10.80 -42.54 -0.10
N ILE A 672 -9.66 -42.89 -0.69
CA ILE A 672 -8.88 -41.97 -1.51
C ILE A 672 -9.34 -42.09 -2.97
N VAL A 673 -9.67 -40.99 -3.59
CA VAL A 673 -10.17 -40.93 -4.98
C VAL A 673 -9.12 -40.27 -5.92
N PRO A 674 -9.19 -40.54 -7.23
CA PRO A 674 -8.28 -39.89 -8.18
C PRO A 674 -8.41 -38.36 -8.20
N ARG A 675 -9.66 -37.85 -8.06
CA ARG A 675 -10.01 -36.46 -7.89
C ARG A 675 -11.10 -36.35 -6.84
N ALA A 676 -10.88 -35.52 -5.85
CA ALA A 676 -11.84 -35.29 -4.78
C ALA A 676 -12.84 -34.19 -5.16
N GLU A 677 -14.11 -34.48 -5.02
CA GLU A 677 -15.24 -33.56 -5.15
C GLU A 677 -15.75 -33.18 -3.75
N ASN A 678 -16.82 -32.39 -3.67
CA ASN A 678 -17.38 -31.92 -2.41
C ASN A 678 -17.65 -33.06 -1.38
N PRO A 679 -18.27 -34.19 -1.77
CA PRO A 679 -18.49 -35.33 -0.85
C PRO A 679 -17.18 -35.98 -0.34
N ASP A 680 -16.08 -35.81 -1.08
CA ASP A 680 -14.77 -36.37 -0.72
C ASP A 680 -13.93 -35.40 0.13
N SER A 681 -14.53 -34.30 0.64
CA SER A 681 -13.84 -33.32 1.43
C SER A 681 -13.18 -33.89 2.66
N CYS A 682 -11.92 -33.56 2.86
CA CYS A 682 -11.17 -33.84 4.08
C CYS A 682 -11.78 -33.09 5.27
N THR A 683 -12.69 -33.69 5.97
CA THR A 683 -13.33 -33.15 7.15
C THR A 683 -12.50 -33.44 8.40
N LEU A 684 -12.13 -32.39 9.14
CA LEU A 684 -11.23 -32.49 10.29
C LEU A 684 -11.92 -32.04 11.58
N LEU A 685 -11.74 -32.82 12.63
CA LEU A 685 -11.98 -32.40 14.01
C LEU A 685 -10.64 -31.99 14.62
N LEU A 686 -10.50 -30.75 14.98
CA LEU A 686 -9.34 -30.18 15.67
C LEU A 686 -9.70 -29.97 17.14
N THR A 687 -8.84 -30.43 18.06
CA THR A 687 -9.05 -30.21 19.49
C THR A 687 -7.76 -29.97 20.24
N ASP A 688 -7.81 -29.10 21.25
CA ASP A 688 -6.77 -28.86 22.24
C ASP A 688 -7.06 -29.60 23.57
N GLY A 689 -8.09 -30.45 23.60
CA GLY A 689 -8.59 -31.13 24.79
C GLY A 689 -9.69 -30.39 25.55
N LYS A 690 -9.89 -29.08 25.27
CA LYS A 690 -10.94 -28.23 25.84
C LYS A 690 -11.92 -27.73 24.77
N HIS A 691 -11.39 -27.30 23.61
CA HIS A 691 -12.16 -26.73 22.53
C HIS A 691 -12.15 -27.68 21.33
N ASN A 692 -13.32 -27.88 20.73
CA ASN A 692 -13.51 -28.69 19.54
C ASN A 692 -13.89 -27.77 18.37
N ILE A 693 -13.16 -27.90 17.27
CA ILE A 693 -13.34 -27.13 16.04
C ILE A 693 -13.58 -28.12 14.90
N LEU A 694 -14.63 -27.91 14.12
CA LEU A 694 -14.95 -28.72 12.95
C LEU A 694 -14.66 -27.93 11.66
N LEU A 695 -13.74 -28.47 10.85
CA LEU A 695 -13.41 -27.97 9.51
C LEU A 695 -14.03 -28.93 8.50
N THR A 696 -15.02 -28.48 7.75
CA THR A 696 -15.85 -29.37 6.91
C THR A 696 -15.44 -29.34 5.43
N GLY A 697 -14.64 -28.36 5.00
CA GLY A 697 -14.50 -28.08 3.57
C GLY A 697 -15.88 -27.86 2.92
N ASP A 698 -16.12 -28.53 1.80
CA ASP A 698 -17.40 -28.47 1.10
C ASP A 698 -18.24 -29.75 1.24
N ALA A 699 -17.96 -30.54 2.33
CA ALA A 699 -18.70 -31.73 2.66
C ALA A 699 -20.22 -31.50 2.58
N ASP A 700 -20.92 -32.42 1.94
CA ASP A 700 -22.37 -32.34 1.74
C ASP A 700 -23.14 -33.03 2.91
N LEU A 701 -24.47 -32.95 2.85
CA LEU A 701 -25.35 -33.53 3.87
C LEU A 701 -25.11 -35.04 4.09
N SER A 702 -24.70 -35.81 3.08
CA SER A 702 -24.44 -37.23 3.19
C SER A 702 -23.25 -37.52 4.07
N VAL A 703 -22.18 -36.75 3.88
CA VAL A 703 -20.96 -36.81 4.72
C VAL A 703 -21.28 -36.38 6.14
N GLU A 704 -22.07 -35.33 6.32
CA GLU A 704 -22.48 -34.83 7.63
C GLU A 704 -23.22 -35.91 8.42
N TYR A 705 -24.17 -36.65 7.81
CA TYR A 705 -24.87 -37.75 8.45
C TYR A 705 -23.91 -38.87 8.88
N ASN A 706 -22.90 -39.18 8.08
CA ASN A 706 -21.95 -40.26 8.36
C ASN A 706 -21.00 -39.91 9.53
N ILE A 707 -20.69 -38.65 9.72
CA ILE A 707 -19.79 -38.19 10.78
C ILE A 707 -20.51 -37.88 12.10
N LEU A 708 -21.83 -37.64 12.08
CA LEU A 708 -22.62 -37.31 13.29
C LEU A 708 -22.30 -38.16 14.51
N PRO A 709 -22.25 -39.50 14.41
CA PRO A 709 -21.98 -40.36 15.58
C PRO A 709 -20.58 -40.20 16.18
N LYS A 710 -19.67 -39.55 15.44
CA LYS A 710 -18.27 -39.31 15.82
C LYS A 710 -18.07 -37.94 16.46
N LEU A 711 -19.13 -37.11 16.55
CA LEU A 711 -19.06 -35.74 16.99
C LEU A 711 -19.72 -35.54 18.34
N ASP A 712 -19.03 -34.82 19.21
CA ASP A 712 -19.55 -34.19 20.42
C ASP A 712 -19.88 -32.73 20.15
N LYS A 713 -20.10 -31.94 21.21
CA LYS A 713 -20.26 -30.48 21.11
C LYS A 713 -19.08 -29.86 20.40
N ILE A 714 -19.37 -29.01 19.41
CA ILE A 714 -18.39 -28.22 18.66
C ILE A 714 -18.48 -26.75 19.10
N HIS A 715 -17.34 -26.16 19.47
CA HIS A 715 -17.28 -24.73 19.85
C HIS A 715 -17.21 -23.82 18.62
N VAL A 716 -16.43 -24.21 17.61
CA VAL A 716 -16.26 -23.44 16.37
C VAL A 716 -16.53 -24.34 15.17
N LEU A 717 -17.50 -23.96 14.35
CA LEU A 717 -17.83 -24.62 13.09
C LEU A 717 -17.36 -23.77 11.91
N GLN A 718 -16.48 -24.32 11.05
CA GLN A 718 -16.32 -23.79 9.69
C GLN A 718 -17.51 -24.27 8.87
N VAL A 719 -18.37 -23.35 8.48
CA VAL A 719 -19.63 -23.66 7.75
C VAL A 719 -19.29 -24.24 6.39
N GLY A 720 -19.86 -25.40 6.11
CA GLY A 720 -19.58 -26.16 4.90
C GLY A 720 -20.05 -25.45 3.62
N HIS A 721 -19.29 -25.65 2.54
CA HIS A 721 -19.62 -25.22 1.18
C HIS A 721 -20.08 -23.75 1.13
N HIS A 722 -19.34 -22.87 1.82
CA HIS A 722 -19.58 -21.43 1.89
C HIS A 722 -20.99 -21.02 2.36
N GLY A 723 -21.72 -21.90 3.02
CA GLY A 723 -23.12 -21.74 3.41
C GLY A 723 -24.14 -22.10 2.32
N SER A 724 -23.81 -23.09 1.47
CA SER A 724 -24.74 -23.69 0.51
C SER A 724 -25.86 -24.46 1.22
N LYS A 725 -27.03 -24.59 0.55
CA LYS A 725 -28.14 -25.44 1.03
C LYS A 725 -27.77 -26.93 1.13
N THR A 726 -26.76 -27.34 0.39
CA THR A 726 -26.31 -28.74 0.31
C THR A 726 -25.45 -29.16 1.50
N SER A 727 -25.14 -28.23 2.39
CA SER A 727 -24.27 -28.44 3.55
C SER A 727 -24.83 -27.77 4.79
N THR A 728 -24.19 -28.03 5.94
CA THR A 728 -24.54 -27.50 7.27
C THR A 728 -26.01 -27.74 7.57
N GLY A 729 -26.38 -29.05 7.55
CA GLY A 729 -27.75 -29.54 7.70
C GLY A 729 -28.31 -29.34 9.10
N GLU A 730 -29.64 -29.39 9.22
CA GLU A 730 -30.36 -29.25 10.50
C GLU A 730 -29.93 -30.34 11.52
N ALA A 731 -29.70 -31.57 11.04
CA ALA A 731 -29.26 -32.65 11.92
C ALA A 731 -27.87 -32.39 12.53
N LEU A 732 -26.94 -31.90 11.71
CA LEU A 732 -25.59 -31.54 12.17
C LEU A 732 -25.69 -30.41 13.19
N VAL A 733 -26.30 -29.27 12.83
CA VAL A 733 -26.31 -28.07 13.67
C VAL A 733 -27.00 -28.33 15.02
N ARG A 734 -28.11 -29.08 14.99
CA ARG A 734 -28.83 -29.51 16.22
C ARG A 734 -28.01 -30.43 17.12
N HIS A 735 -27.20 -31.30 16.52
CA HIS A 735 -26.38 -32.26 17.28
C HIS A 735 -25.17 -31.57 17.94
N ILE A 736 -24.41 -30.78 17.14
CA ILE A 736 -23.15 -30.20 17.62
C ILE A 736 -23.32 -28.89 18.38
N GLN A 737 -24.45 -28.17 18.20
CA GLN A 737 -24.76 -26.87 18.84
C GLN A 737 -23.55 -25.91 18.85
N PRO A 738 -23.09 -25.41 17.70
CA PRO A 738 -21.88 -24.62 17.64
C PRO A 738 -22.07 -23.26 18.33
N ASP A 739 -21.10 -22.87 19.15
CA ASP A 739 -21.12 -21.54 19.75
C ASP A 739 -20.80 -20.44 18.72
N ILE A 740 -19.90 -20.75 17.78
CA ILE A 740 -19.41 -19.84 16.72
C ILE A 740 -19.49 -20.57 15.37
N ALA A 741 -19.98 -19.89 14.34
CA ALA A 741 -20.00 -20.37 12.97
C ALA A 741 -19.26 -19.39 12.06
N LEU A 742 -18.22 -19.88 11.38
CA LEU A 742 -17.37 -19.11 10.48
C LEU A 742 -17.76 -19.41 9.04
N ILE A 743 -18.13 -18.39 8.30
CA ILE A 743 -18.51 -18.47 6.89
C ILE A 743 -17.43 -17.81 6.05
N SER A 744 -16.84 -18.54 5.11
CA SER A 744 -15.95 -17.98 4.11
C SER A 744 -16.70 -17.81 2.81
N SER A 745 -17.00 -16.58 2.42
CA SER A 745 -17.73 -16.29 1.19
C SER A 745 -17.37 -14.94 0.59
N SER A 746 -17.65 -14.77 -0.71
CA SER A 746 -17.54 -13.47 -1.37
C SER A 746 -18.84 -12.72 -1.30
N ARG A 747 -18.78 -11.41 -1.07
CA ARG A 747 -19.96 -10.55 -1.00
C ARG A 747 -20.83 -10.57 -2.27
N TRP A 748 -20.22 -10.66 -3.43
CA TRP A 748 -20.90 -10.61 -4.74
C TRP A 748 -20.75 -11.92 -5.50
N ASN A 749 -20.92 -13.08 -4.79
CA ASN A 749 -20.86 -14.37 -5.45
C ASN A 749 -22.14 -14.65 -6.26
N PRO A 750 -22.04 -15.37 -7.39
CA PRO A 750 -23.17 -15.63 -8.25
C PRO A 750 -24.17 -16.65 -7.67
N TRP A 751 -23.76 -17.44 -6.68
CA TRP A 751 -24.57 -18.48 -6.04
C TRP A 751 -25.39 -17.94 -4.86
N HIS A 752 -25.21 -16.67 -4.49
CA HIS A 752 -25.88 -16.02 -3.35
C HIS A 752 -25.57 -16.71 -1.99
N PHE A 753 -24.35 -17.19 -1.83
CA PHE A 753 -23.86 -17.73 -0.56
C PHE A 753 -23.46 -16.63 0.42
N PRO A 754 -23.65 -16.84 1.75
CA PRO A 754 -24.38 -17.94 2.38
C PRO A 754 -25.90 -17.87 2.11
N HIS A 755 -26.52 -19.04 2.00
CA HIS A 755 -27.96 -19.10 1.74
C HIS A 755 -28.73 -18.76 3.03
N GLN A 756 -29.82 -17.99 2.91
CA GLN A 756 -30.59 -17.53 4.06
C GLN A 756 -31.08 -18.67 4.96
N THR A 757 -31.46 -19.81 4.39
CA THR A 757 -31.89 -21.00 5.17
C THR A 757 -30.79 -21.56 6.05
N VAL A 758 -29.50 -21.45 5.69
CA VAL A 758 -28.37 -21.88 6.51
C VAL A 758 -28.14 -20.87 7.63
N ILE A 759 -28.20 -19.58 7.31
CA ILE A 759 -28.10 -18.48 8.31
C ILE A 759 -29.22 -18.68 9.36
N ASP A 760 -30.49 -18.80 8.95
CA ASP A 760 -31.63 -18.94 9.86
C ASP A 760 -31.53 -20.19 10.73
N ARG A 761 -30.96 -21.28 10.17
CA ARG A 761 -30.70 -22.52 10.91
C ARG A 761 -29.70 -22.31 12.02
N LEU A 762 -28.53 -21.76 11.70
CA LEU A 762 -27.48 -21.47 12.67
C LEU A 762 -27.95 -20.49 13.75
N MET A 763 -28.69 -19.45 13.37
CA MET A 763 -29.26 -18.48 14.32
C MET A 763 -30.31 -19.12 15.25
N ARG A 764 -31.15 -20.02 14.76
CA ARG A 764 -32.11 -20.76 15.59
C ARG A 764 -31.43 -21.63 16.66
N HIS A 765 -30.24 -22.10 16.37
CA HIS A 765 -29.41 -22.86 17.32
C HIS A 765 -28.41 -21.97 18.08
N HIS A 766 -28.62 -20.65 18.10
CA HIS A 766 -27.86 -19.65 18.87
C HIS A 766 -26.38 -19.52 18.52
N ALA A 767 -25.93 -20.00 17.35
CA ALA A 767 -24.57 -19.81 16.88
C ALA A 767 -24.30 -18.31 16.58
N LYS A 768 -23.17 -17.80 17.04
CA LYS A 768 -22.66 -16.49 16.63
C LYS A 768 -22.06 -16.58 15.24
N LEU A 769 -22.61 -15.83 14.29
CA LEU A 769 -22.20 -15.87 12.89
C LEU A 769 -21.15 -14.81 12.59
N TYR A 770 -20.11 -15.24 11.88
CA TYR A 770 -19.11 -14.34 11.29
C TYR A 770 -18.89 -14.72 9.84
N ASN A 771 -18.84 -13.71 8.95
CA ASN A 771 -18.72 -13.94 7.51
C ASN A 771 -17.61 -13.07 6.92
N THR A 772 -16.64 -13.69 6.24
CA THR A 772 -15.52 -12.95 5.62
C THR A 772 -15.98 -11.89 4.64
N ALA A 773 -17.14 -12.06 3.99
CA ALA A 773 -17.74 -11.06 3.09
C ALA A 773 -18.08 -9.75 3.79
N GLU A 774 -18.43 -9.78 5.07
CA GLU A 774 -18.80 -8.62 5.88
C GLU A 774 -17.70 -8.22 6.85
N ASP A 775 -17.17 -9.18 7.59
CA ASP A 775 -16.21 -8.99 8.68
C ASP A 775 -14.74 -8.89 8.20
N GLY A 776 -14.47 -9.25 6.92
CA GLY A 776 -13.11 -9.50 6.44
C GLY A 776 -12.50 -10.75 7.09
N GLN A 777 -11.20 -10.79 7.28
CA GLN A 777 -10.56 -11.87 8.04
C GLN A 777 -11.17 -12.00 9.43
N ILE A 778 -11.42 -13.26 9.83
CA ILE A 778 -11.94 -13.59 11.15
C ILE A 778 -10.85 -14.37 11.88
N ARG A 779 -10.47 -13.89 13.04
CA ARG A 779 -9.48 -14.52 13.92
C ARG A 779 -10.15 -14.98 15.21
N VAL A 780 -10.05 -16.24 15.50
CA VAL A 780 -10.50 -16.86 16.75
C VAL A 780 -9.26 -17.14 17.61
N LEU A 781 -9.19 -16.54 18.79
CA LEU A 781 -8.11 -16.69 19.75
C LEU A 781 -8.55 -17.63 20.86
N PHE A 782 -7.79 -18.69 21.08
CA PHE A 782 -8.06 -19.66 22.14
C PHE A 782 -7.14 -19.37 23.33
N GLU A 783 -7.75 -18.96 24.42
CA GLU A 783 -7.11 -18.78 25.72
C GLU A 783 -7.41 -19.95 26.65
N GLU A 784 -6.87 -19.98 27.87
CA GLU A 784 -7.07 -21.14 28.77
C GLU A 784 -8.54 -21.46 29.03
N ASN A 785 -9.40 -20.45 29.17
CA ASN A 785 -10.81 -20.61 29.53
C ASN A 785 -11.77 -19.76 28.70
N ASP A 786 -11.29 -19.12 27.63
CA ASP A 786 -12.10 -18.19 26.85
C ASP A 786 -11.77 -18.25 25.35
N ILE A 787 -12.76 -17.96 24.52
CA ILE A 787 -12.63 -17.83 23.08
C ILE A 787 -12.91 -16.38 22.71
N LYS A 788 -11.90 -15.66 22.20
CA LYS A 788 -12.03 -14.29 21.73
C LYS A 788 -12.04 -14.21 20.22
N ILE A 789 -12.85 -13.32 19.68
CA ILE A 789 -12.94 -13.10 18.23
C ILE A 789 -12.48 -11.70 17.89
N GLN A 790 -11.69 -11.62 16.84
CA GLN A 790 -11.25 -10.38 16.21
C GLN A 790 -11.59 -10.43 14.72
N THR A 791 -12.16 -9.36 14.20
CA THR A 791 -12.48 -9.23 12.79
C THR A 791 -11.67 -8.09 12.16
N ALA A 792 -11.37 -8.21 10.88
CA ALA A 792 -10.63 -7.16 10.17
C ALA A 792 -11.45 -5.90 9.94
N ARG A 793 -12.79 -6.02 9.88
CA ARG A 793 -13.75 -4.90 9.90
C ARG A 793 -14.44 -4.84 11.24
N THR A 794 -14.43 -3.68 11.84
CA THR A 794 -15.09 -3.37 13.12
C THR A 794 -15.91 -2.09 12.96
N GLU A 795 -16.77 -1.78 13.93
CA GLU A 795 -17.53 -0.51 13.98
C GLU A 795 -16.61 0.73 14.02
N PHE A 796 -15.38 0.58 14.53
CA PHE A 796 -14.37 1.63 14.57
C PHE A 796 -13.44 1.65 13.37
N SER A 797 -13.71 0.82 12.35
CA SER A 797 -12.91 0.84 11.12
C SER A 797 -13.02 2.20 10.42
N PRO A 798 -11.93 2.68 9.81
CA PRO A 798 -11.97 3.94 9.05
C PRO A 798 -13.05 3.91 7.96
N TRP A 799 -13.61 5.08 7.67
CA TRP A 799 -14.72 5.28 6.73
C TRP A 799 -14.55 4.57 5.37
N TYR A 800 -13.31 4.50 4.87
CA TYR A 800 -13.01 3.85 3.57
C TYR A 800 -13.10 2.32 3.63
N ARG A 801 -13.27 1.71 4.80
CA ARG A 801 -13.53 0.27 4.97
C ARG A 801 -15.00 -0.07 5.11
N ARG A 802 -15.86 0.95 5.14
CA ARG A 802 -17.31 0.77 5.18
C ARG A 802 -17.78 -0.07 4.01
N LEU A 803 -18.72 -0.98 4.26
CA LEU A 803 -19.37 -1.78 3.23
C LEU A 803 -20.40 -0.93 2.48
N ILE A 804 -20.24 -0.79 1.17
CA ILE A 804 -21.10 0.00 0.31
C ILE A 804 -22.32 -0.84 -0.14
N GLY A 805 -23.54 -0.25 -0.12
CA GLY A 805 -24.75 -0.90 -0.60
C GLY A 805 -25.29 -2.02 0.29
N LEU A 806 -24.95 -2.07 1.57
CA LEU A 806 -25.75 -2.77 2.57
C LEU A 806 -26.94 -1.90 2.92
N LYS A 807 -28.15 -2.47 2.84
CA LYS A 807 -29.32 -1.89 3.52
C LYS A 807 -28.93 -1.82 4.99
N GLY A 808 -29.00 -0.63 5.59
CA GLY A 808 -28.69 -0.45 7.01
C GLY A 808 -29.38 -1.53 7.83
N LYS A 809 -28.61 -2.11 8.77
CA LYS A 809 -29.14 -2.95 9.83
C LYS A 809 -30.05 -2.10 10.70
#